data_02af428ffb5655d153b944d73f906716
#
_entry.id   02af428ffb5655d153b944d73f906716
#
_cell.length_a   1.000
_cell.length_b   1.000
_cell.length_c   1.000
_cell.angle_alpha   90.00
_cell.angle_beta   90.00
_cell.angle_gamma   90.00
#
_symmetry.space_group_name_H-M   'P 1'
#
loop_
_entity.id
_entity.type
_entity.pdbx_description
1 polymer ?
#
loop_
_entity_poly.entity_id
_entity_poly.type
_entity_poly.pdbx_seq_one_letter_code
_entity_poly.pdbx_strand_id
1 'polypeptide(L)'
;MKSSNKIFQKELVFSSLKAAFVKLNPRVMFRNPVMFTVEIGTIIMLIVSLYTLVSDDPAQGSFSYNLIVFLVLLLTLLFANFAEAIAEARGKAQADSLRKTREDTPARKIILMGDIFVNEEHIVSSSELRKGDYFVCEAGDIIPTDGEIVEGLATIDESAITGESAPVIREAGGDKSSVTGGTKVLSDKIKVRVTTEPGESFLDKMIALVEGANRQKTPNEIALTILLASFTLVFVIVCVTLKPFADYAQTPITIAAFVSLFVCLIPTTIGGLLSAIGIAGMDRALRANVIAKSGKAVETAGDIDVLLLDKTGTITIGNRKASHFWPANGVAEKEFVDACVLASLSDETPEGKSIIELADNKGNKVPALSKSQVLQFVKFTAETRTSGIDLDGGIHIRKGAFDTIRKIVLQAGNSFPAETEQKVKEISGNGGTPLVVSKNEQVLGVIELQDIIKPGIQERFVRLRRMGVKTVMVTGDNPLTAKYIAEKAGVDDFIAEAKPEDKMNYIRKEQAEGRLVAMMGDGTNDAPALAQADVGVAMNSGTSAAKEAGNMVDLDNDPTKLIEIVEIGKQLLMTRGTLTTFSIANDVAKYFAIVPALFIATIPALRTLNIMGLKSPETAILSAVIFNAIIIPLLIPLALKGVQYKPIGASALLRRNLLIYGIGGVIVPFIGIKLIDMLIGMFM
;
A
#
# COMPACT_ATOMS: atom_id res chain seq x y z
N MET A 1 12.35 0.20 17.43
CA MET A 1 11.68 -0.71 18.40
C MET A 1 11.33 -2.04 17.73
N LYS A 2 11.97 -3.16 18.12
CA LYS A 2 11.56 -4.50 17.65
C LYS A 2 10.28 -4.89 18.40
N SER A 3 9.12 -4.41 17.93
CA SER A 3 7.83 -4.87 18.40
C SER A 3 7.64 -6.33 17.98
N SER A 4 7.38 -7.16 18.97
CA SER A 4 7.18 -8.61 18.87
C SER A 4 6.18 -8.94 17.76
N ASN A 5 6.68 -9.54 16.68
CA ASN A 5 5.94 -10.05 15.52
C ASN A 5 5.06 -11.28 15.87
N LYS A 6 4.47 -11.33 17.07
CA LYS A 6 3.59 -12.42 17.48
C LYS A 6 2.19 -12.18 16.91
N ILE A 7 1.76 -13.05 16.01
CA ILE A 7 0.41 -13.03 15.41
C ILE A 7 -0.68 -13.06 16.48
N PHE A 8 -0.43 -13.73 17.61
CA PHE A 8 -1.34 -13.89 18.73
C PHE A 8 -0.79 -13.17 19.97
N GLN A 9 -1.16 -11.92 20.16
CA GLN A 9 -0.98 -11.21 21.43
C GLN A 9 -2.16 -11.53 22.34
N LYS A 10 -1.95 -11.75 23.63
CA LYS A 10 -3.01 -12.19 24.58
C LYS A 10 -4.23 -11.27 24.60
N GLU A 11 -4.00 -9.96 24.57
CA GLU A 11 -5.07 -8.96 24.59
C GLU A 11 -5.94 -9.00 23.31
N LEU A 12 -5.28 -9.12 22.13
CA LEU A 12 -5.95 -9.23 20.84
C LEU A 12 -6.75 -10.53 20.73
N VAL A 13 -6.22 -11.65 21.26
CA VAL A 13 -6.93 -12.93 21.26
C VAL A 13 -8.19 -12.85 22.12
N PHE A 14 -8.09 -12.26 23.33
CA PHE A 14 -9.24 -12.17 24.23
C PHE A 14 -10.34 -11.24 23.69
N SER A 15 -9.97 -10.08 23.16
CA SER A 15 -10.94 -9.17 22.51
C SER A 15 -11.60 -9.79 21.29
N SER A 16 -10.83 -10.55 20.47
CA SER A 16 -11.34 -11.25 19.30
C SER A 16 -12.28 -12.41 19.65
N LEU A 17 -12.01 -13.14 20.74
CA LEU A 17 -12.93 -14.15 21.25
C LEU A 17 -14.28 -13.53 21.64
N LYS A 18 -14.26 -12.42 22.39
CA LYS A 18 -15.51 -11.71 22.74
C LYS A 18 -16.27 -11.24 21.48
N ALA A 19 -15.54 -10.69 20.50
CA ALA A 19 -16.14 -10.25 19.24
C ALA A 19 -16.72 -11.41 18.41
N ALA A 20 -16.12 -12.61 18.47
CA ALA A 20 -16.63 -13.79 17.79
C ALA A 20 -18.03 -14.19 18.26
N PHE A 21 -18.32 -14.06 19.57
CA PHE A 21 -19.67 -14.27 20.10
C PHE A 21 -20.66 -13.20 19.65
N VAL A 22 -20.25 -11.92 19.63
CA VAL A 22 -21.12 -10.84 19.17
C VAL A 22 -21.48 -11.00 17.69
N LYS A 23 -20.56 -11.52 16.88
CA LYS A 23 -20.78 -11.80 15.46
C LYS A 23 -21.73 -12.97 15.16
N LEU A 24 -22.16 -13.74 16.16
CA LEU A 24 -23.24 -14.75 16.01
C LEU A 24 -24.62 -14.10 15.79
N ASN A 25 -24.73 -12.78 15.70
CA ASN A 25 -25.98 -12.11 15.35
C ASN A 25 -26.39 -12.45 13.90
N PRO A 26 -27.59 -13.03 13.64
CA PRO A 26 -28.02 -13.44 12.30
C PRO A 26 -27.97 -12.31 11.25
N ARG A 27 -28.19 -11.05 11.66
CA ARG A 27 -28.09 -9.89 10.76
C ARG A 27 -26.66 -9.68 10.25
N VAL A 28 -25.66 -10.02 11.06
CA VAL A 28 -24.25 -9.94 10.68
C VAL A 28 -23.88 -11.13 9.80
N MET A 29 -24.30 -12.34 10.23
CA MET A 29 -24.02 -13.59 9.53
C MET A 29 -24.64 -13.64 8.14
N PHE A 30 -25.79 -13.02 7.92
CA PHE A 30 -26.46 -12.95 6.60
C PHE A 30 -25.56 -12.36 5.48
N ARG A 31 -24.57 -11.56 5.83
CA ARG A 31 -23.60 -11.03 4.87
C ARG A 31 -22.65 -12.10 4.28
N ASN A 32 -22.59 -13.26 4.92
CA ASN A 32 -21.82 -14.43 4.49
C ASN A 32 -22.77 -15.63 4.32
N PRO A 33 -23.26 -15.92 3.09
CA PRO A 33 -24.28 -16.93 2.85
C PRO A 33 -23.90 -18.32 3.37
N VAL A 34 -22.61 -18.70 3.25
CA VAL A 34 -22.11 -19.98 3.70
C VAL A 34 -22.21 -20.12 5.22
N MET A 35 -21.70 -19.13 5.94
CA MET A 35 -21.69 -19.18 7.41
C MET A 35 -23.10 -18.99 8.00
N PHE A 36 -23.96 -18.24 7.32
CA PHE A 36 -25.37 -18.09 7.71
C PHE A 36 -26.13 -19.42 7.62
N THR A 37 -25.86 -20.23 6.59
CA THR A 37 -26.48 -21.57 6.49
C THR A 37 -25.96 -22.52 7.55
N VAL A 38 -24.68 -22.42 7.95
CA VAL A 38 -24.15 -23.17 9.12
C VAL A 38 -24.84 -22.75 10.41
N GLU A 39 -25.12 -21.44 10.58
CA GLU A 39 -25.84 -20.93 11.74
C GLU A 39 -27.25 -21.51 11.81
N ILE A 40 -27.99 -21.53 10.69
CA ILE A 40 -29.31 -22.16 10.62
C ILE A 40 -29.22 -23.64 11.02
N GLY A 41 -28.22 -24.39 10.48
CA GLY A 41 -27.98 -25.77 10.85
C GLY A 41 -27.69 -25.94 12.35
N THR A 42 -26.93 -25.03 12.93
CA THR A 42 -26.63 -25.02 14.37
C THR A 42 -27.88 -24.80 15.21
N ILE A 43 -28.76 -23.88 14.80
CA ILE A 43 -30.04 -23.64 15.48
C ILE A 43 -30.94 -24.89 15.38
N ILE A 44 -31.03 -25.50 14.20
CA ILE A 44 -31.78 -26.76 14.02
C ILE A 44 -31.24 -27.85 14.98
N MET A 45 -29.93 -28.01 15.07
CA MET A 45 -29.31 -28.98 15.96
C MET A 45 -29.56 -28.71 17.44
N LEU A 46 -29.64 -27.42 17.84
CA LEU A 46 -30.04 -27.03 19.19
C LEU A 46 -31.49 -27.50 19.48
N ILE A 47 -32.41 -27.25 18.56
CA ILE A 47 -33.81 -27.67 18.68
C ILE A 47 -33.92 -29.19 18.75
N VAL A 48 -33.21 -29.93 17.88
CA VAL A 48 -33.19 -31.39 17.87
C VAL A 48 -32.59 -31.93 19.18
N SER A 49 -31.53 -31.34 19.70
CA SER A 49 -30.94 -31.73 20.98
C SER A 49 -31.92 -31.54 22.14
N LEU A 50 -32.65 -30.41 22.17
CA LEU A 50 -33.68 -30.16 23.20
C LEU A 50 -34.88 -31.13 23.06
N TYR A 51 -35.26 -31.43 21.82
CA TYR A 51 -36.32 -32.42 21.55
C TYR A 51 -35.93 -33.83 22.05
N THR A 52 -34.73 -34.28 21.73
CA THR A 52 -34.24 -35.62 22.17
C THR A 52 -33.90 -35.70 23.66
N LEU A 53 -33.84 -34.55 24.37
CA LEU A 53 -33.74 -34.54 25.82
C LEU A 53 -35.08 -34.90 26.49
N VAL A 54 -36.22 -34.55 25.83
CA VAL A 54 -37.57 -34.74 26.38
C VAL A 54 -38.28 -35.97 25.80
N SER A 55 -37.92 -36.36 24.56
CA SER A 55 -38.55 -37.50 23.88
C SER A 55 -37.46 -38.52 23.46
N ASP A 56 -37.65 -39.77 23.91
CA ASP A 56 -36.82 -40.92 23.49
C ASP A 56 -37.26 -41.42 22.10
N ASP A 57 -37.06 -40.57 21.07
CA ASP A 57 -37.33 -40.94 19.68
C ASP A 57 -36.09 -41.60 19.04
N PRO A 58 -36.10 -42.94 18.84
CA PRO A 58 -34.97 -43.65 18.25
C PRO A 58 -34.61 -43.17 16.84
N ALA A 59 -35.58 -42.57 16.13
CA ALA A 59 -35.37 -42.06 14.77
C ALA A 59 -34.46 -40.85 14.71
N GLN A 60 -34.25 -40.13 15.83
CA GLN A 60 -33.41 -38.91 15.89
C GLN A 60 -32.05 -39.16 16.57
N GLY A 61 -31.76 -40.38 17.01
CA GLY A 61 -30.52 -40.74 17.71
C GLY A 61 -30.48 -40.23 19.16
N SER A 62 -29.34 -40.46 19.83
CA SER A 62 -29.19 -40.11 21.25
C SER A 62 -29.02 -38.59 21.46
N PHE A 63 -29.52 -38.10 22.60
CA PHE A 63 -29.30 -36.71 23.05
C PHE A 63 -27.80 -36.34 23.04
N SER A 64 -26.95 -37.21 23.58
CA SER A 64 -25.51 -36.93 23.67
C SER A 64 -24.87 -36.75 22.29
N TYR A 65 -25.26 -37.54 21.29
CA TYR A 65 -24.77 -37.40 19.93
C TYR A 65 -25.21 -36.04 19.30
N ASN A 66 -26.49 -35.70 19.40
CA ASN A 66 -27.05 -34.47 18.87
C ASN A 66 -26.44 -33.24 19.54
N LEU A 67 -26.21 -33.28 20.85
CA LEU A 67 -25.55 -32.23 21.61
C LEU A 67 -24.10 -32.03 21.16
N ILE A 68 -23.35 -33.11 20.95
CA ILE A 68 -21.97 -33.04 20.46
C ILE A 68 -21.94 -32.39 19.07
N VAL A 69 -22.81 -32.81 18.15
CA VAL A 69 -22.92 -32.21 16.82
C VAL A 69 -23.23 -30.71 16.92
N PHE A 70 -24.22 -30.32 17.75
CA PHE A 70 -24.52 -28.89 18.00
C PHE A 70 -23.30 -28.13 18.49
N LEU A 71 -22.58 -28.63 19.48
CA LEU A 71 -21.41 -27.95 20.05
C LEU A 71 -20.27 -27.83 19.01
N VAL A 72 -20.06 -28.82 18.17
CA VAL A 72 -19.02 -28.78 17.14
C VAL A 72 -19.39 -27.75 16.04
N LEU A 73 -20.67 -27.67 15.65
CA LEU A 73 -21.13 -26.66 14.70
C LEU A 73 -21.01 -25.24 15.28
N LEU A 74 -21.37 -25.05 16.55
CA LEU A 74 -21.20 -23.79 17.25
C LEU A 74 -19.72 -23.37 17.31
N LEU A 75 -18.81 -24.32 17.61
CA LEU A 75 -17.37 -24.07 17.57
C LEU A 75 -16.89 -23.70 16.17
N THR A 76 -17.43 -24.34 15.13
CA THR A 76 -17.11 -23.99 13.73
C THR A 76 -17.44 -22.53 13.42
N LEU A 77 -18.63 -22.06 13.82
CA LEU A 77 -19.05 -20.66 13.69
C LEU A 77 -18.15 -19.72 14.48
N LEU A 78 -17.86 -20.07 15.73
CA LEU A 78 -16.99 -19.27 16.59
C LEU A 78 -15.57 -19.16 16.02
N PHE A 79 -15.01 -20.23 15.47
CA PHE A 79 -13.68 -20.18 14.84
C PHE A 79 -13.66 -19.35 13.56
N ALA A 80 -14.70 -19.42 12.73
CA ALA A 80 -14.82 -18.58 11.54
C ALA A 80 -14.95 -17.08 11.92
N ASN A 81 -15.82 -16.77 12.88
CA ASN A 81 -15.98 -15.40 13.40
C ASN A 81 -14.70 -14.91 14.08
N PHE A 82 -13.98 -15.76 14.80
CA PHE A 82 -12.70 -15.44 15.42
C PHE A 82 -11.63 -15.09 14.37
N ALA A 83 -11.57 -15.81 13.24
CA ALA A 83 -10.64 -15.51 12.16
C ALA A 83 -10.83 -14.11 11.60
N GLU A 84 -12.07 -13.68 11.42
CA GLU A 84 -12.40 -12.32 10.98
C GLU A 84 -12.13 -11.30 12.10
N ALA A 85 -12.55 -11.57 13.32
CA ALA A 85 -12.39 -10.67 14.46
C ALA A 85 -10.91 -10.40 14.80
N ILE A 86 -10.03 -11.40 14.72
CA ILE A 86 -8.60 -11.21 14.99
C ILE A 86 -7.92 -10.38 13.88
N ALA A 87 -8.36 -10.53 12.64
CA ALA A 87 -7.89 -9.68 11.54
C ALA A 87 -8.31 -8.21 11.76
N GLU A 88 -9.57 -7.97 12.14
CA GLU A 88 -10.08 -6.63 12.47
C GLU A 88 -9.40 -6.02 13.70
N ALA A 89 -9.19 -6.81 14.77
CA ALA A 89 -8.53 -6.34 15.99
C ALA A 89 -7.09 -5.90 15.74
N ARG A 90 -6.37 -6.56 14.83
CA ARG A 90 -5.03 -6.15 14.40
C ARG A 90 -5.05 -4.81 13.68
N GLY A 91 -6.01 -4.60 12.80
CA GLY A 91 -6.21 -3.31 12.13
C GLY A 91 -6.51 -2.21 13.16
N LYS A 92 -7.44 -2.44 14.09
CA LYS A 92 -7.78 -1.47 15.16
C LYS A 92 -6.59 -1.12 16.04
N ALA A 93 -5.79 -2.09 16.47
CA ALA A 93 -4.61 -1.84 17.28
C ALA A 93 -3.60 -0.91 16.58
N GLN A 94 -3.53 -0.96 15.27
CA GLN A 94 -2.69 -0.07 14.47
C GLN A 94 -3.32 1.34 14.35
N ALA A 95 -4.65 1.43 14.19
CA ALA A 95 -5.38 2.69 14.24
C ALA A 95 -5.24 3.39 15.61
N ASP A 96 -5.32 2.64 16.71
CA ASP A 96 -5.13 3.17 18.06
C ASP A 96 -3.70 3.70 18.28
N SER A 97 -2.70 3.08 17.66
CA SER A 97 -1.33 3.60 17.66
C SER A 97 -1.24 4.95 16.94
N LEU A 98 -1.93 5.09 15.82
CA LEU A 98 -2.02 6.36 15.08
C LEU A 98 -2.83 7.42 15.83
N ARG A 99 -3.91 7.02 16.53
CA ARG A 99 -4.68 7.96 17.39
C ARG A 99 -3.86 8.55 18.54
N LYS A 100 -2.93 7.78 19.10
CA LYS A 100 -2.06 8.29 20.17
C LYS A 100 -1.12 9.40 19.70
N THR A 101 -0.88 9.52 18.40
CA THR A 101 -0.13 10.64 17.82
C THR A 101 -1.00 11.88 17.56
N ARG A 102 -2.33 11.74 17.71
CA ARG A 102 -3.29 12.83 17.60
C ARG A 102 -3.55 13.44 18.99
N GLU A 103 -2.68 14.33 19.40
CA GLU A 103 -2.94 15.18 20.56
C GLU A 103 -3.59 16.50 20.08
N ASP A 104 -4.48 17.04 20.91
CA ASP A 104 -5.06 18.36 20.67
C ASP A 104 -3.93 19.39 20.88
N THR A 105 -3.37 19.85 19.77
CA THR A 105 -2.14 20.66 19.75
C THR A 105 -2.51 22.14 19.71
N PRO A 106 -1.91 23.01 20.55
CA PRO A 106 -2.11 24.44 20.44
C PRO A 106 -1.56 24.95 19.10
N ALA A 107 -2.36 25.74 18.40
CA ALA A 107 -2.04 26.32 17.12
C ALA A 107 -1.96 27.84 17.21
N ARG A 108 -0.91 28.44 16.67
CA ARG A 108 -0.77 29.90 16.53
C ARG A 108 -1.45 30.34 15.23
N LYS A 109 -2.76 30.65 15.32
CA LYS A 109 -3.55 31.13 14.19
C LYS A 109 -3.19 32.56 13.87
N ILE A 110 -2.99 32.86 12.57
CA ILE A 110 -2.73 34.20 12.04
C ILE A 110 -3.83 34.61 11.05
N ILE A 111 -4.04 35.93 10.91
CA ILE A 111 -5.06 36.47 10.03
C ILE A 111 -4.37 37.08 8.80
N LEU A 112 -4.90 36.74 7.61
CA LEU A 112 -4.50 37.38 6.34
C LEU A 112 -5.46 38.54 6.03
N MET A 113 -4.95 39.77 5.96
CA MET A 113 -5.70 40.94 5.51
C MET A 113 -5.18 41.41 4.15
N GLY A 114 -5.92 41.12 3.08
CA GLY A 114 -5.44 41.30 1.72
C GLY A 114 -4.27 40.35 1.44
N ASP A 115 -3.12 40.85 1.01
CA ASP A 115 -1.90 40.06 0.76
C ASP A 115 -0.88 40.13 1.91
N ILE A 116 -1.26 40.70 3.07
CA ILE A 116 -0.33 40.92 4.20
C ILE A 116 -0.82 40.09 5.40
N PHE A 117 0.08 39.28 5.98
CA PHE A 117 -0.17 38.63 7.25
C PHE A 117 -0.10 39.63 8.40
N VAL A 118 -1.18 39.72 9.16
CA VAL A 118 -1.21 40.53 10.39
C VAL A 118 -0.48 39.76 11.48
N ASN A 119 0.48 40.40 12.15
CA ASN A 119 1.31 39.76 13.19
C ASN A 119 0.57 39.53 14.53
N GLU A 120 -0.74 39.43 14.54
CA GLU A 120 -1.49 39.04 15.71
C GLU A 120 -1.65 37.50 15.71
N GLU A 121 -0.92 36.83 16.60
CA GLU A 121 -1.01 35.40 16.80
C GLU A 121 -2.05 35.08 17.86
N HIS A 122 -3.10 34.34 17.49
CA HIS A 122 -4.09 33.83 18.42
C HIS A 122 -3.85 32.36 18.69
N ILE A 123 -3.65 31.98 19.97
CA ILE A 123 -3.52 30.58 20.33
C ILE A 123 -4.93 29.96 20.39
N VAL A 124 -5.16 28.98 19.51
CA VAL A 124 -6.40 28.19 19.41
C VAL A 124 -6.09 26.70 19.50
N SER A 125 -7.09 25.88 19.76
CA SER A 125 -6.95 24.42 19.63
C SER A 125 -6.87 23.99 18.16
N SER A 126 -6.12 22.95 17.85
CA SER A 126 -6.08 22.37 16.48
C SER A 126 -7.48 21.96 15.97
N SER A 127 -8.39 21.63 16.86
CA SER A 127 -9.80 21.31 16.56
C SER A 127 -10.66 22.52 16.13
N GLU A 128 -10.19 23.74 16.39
CA GLU A 128 -10.87 24.99 16.02
C GLU A 128 -10.44 25.52 14.64
N LEU A 129 -9.31 25.02 14.10
CA LEU A 129 -8.84 25.41 12.78
C LEU A 129 -9.80 24.89 11.70
N ARG A 130 -10.08 25.74 10.72
CA ARG A 130 -10.96 25.43 9.57
C ARG A 130 -10.17 25.56 8.26
N LYS A 131 -10.63 24.88 7.23
CA LYS A 131 -10.07 24.97 5.89
C LYS A 131 -9.99 26.44 5.42
N GLY A 132 -8.81 26.87 5.01
CA GLY A 132 -8.53 28.25 4.60
C GLY A 132 -7.95 29.13 5.71
N ASP A 133 -7.96 28.71 6.97
CA ASP A 133 -7.25 29.40 8.05
C ASP A 133 -5.73 29.32 7.86
N TYR A 134 -5.01 30.22 8.52
CA TYR A 134 -3.55 30.24 8.49
C TYR A 134 -2.98 30.07 9.89
N PHE A 135 -1.89 29.33 10.02
CA PHE A 135 -1.15 29.20 11.27
C PHE A 135 0.36 29.27 11.05
N VAL A 136 1.09 29.50 12.12
CA VAL A 136 2.56 29.59 12.13
C VAL A 136 3.11 28.45 12.97
N CYS A 137 4.17 27.81 12.46
CA CYS A 137 5.00 26.87 13.22
C CYS A 137 6.46 27.26 13.14
N GLU A 138 7.18 27.07 14.26
CA GLU A 138 8.63 27.30 14.40
C GLU A 138 9.32 26.02 14.87
N ALA A 139 10.64 26.05 14.84
CA ALA A 139 11.45 24.92 15.31
C ALA A 139 11.05 24.47 16.74
N GLY A 140 10.67 23.20 16.88
CA GLY A 140 10.19 22.60 18.13
C GLY A 140 8.67 22.41 18.20
N ASP A 141 7.89 23.10 17.37
CA ASP A 141 6.43 22.98 17.33
C ASP A 141 5.96 21.70 16.67
N ILE A 142 4.80 21.22 17.09
CA ILE A 142 4.06 20.16 16.41
C ILE A 142 3.07 20.84 15.47
N ILE A 143 3.02 20.38 14.24
CA ILE A 143 2.08 20.87 13.22
C ILE A 143 0.65 20.48 13.65
N PRO A 144 -0.26 21.45 13.85
CA PRO A 144 -1.55 21.20 14.47
C PRO A 144 -2.55 20.46 13.57
N THR A 145 -2.50 20.69 12.25
CA THR A 145 -3.37 20.07 11.26
C THR A 145 -2.72 20.06 9.89
N ASP A 146 -3.32 19.33 8.95
CA ASP A 146 -2.84 19.27 7.57
C ASP A 146 -2.95 20.63 6.86
N GLY A 147 -1.93 20.96 6.12
CA GLY A 147 -1.88 22.22 5.41
C GLY A 147 -0.87 22.27 4.28
N GLU A 148 -0.79 23.44 3.68
CA GLU A 148 0.15 23.76 2.62
C GLU A 148 0.99 24.96 3.04
N ILE A 149 2.32 24.84 2.97
CA ILE A 149 3.23 25.95 3.27
C ILE A 149 3.03 27.05 2.21
N VAL A 150 2.69 28.23 2.68
CA VAL A 150 2.53 29.43 1.82
C VAL A 150 3.73 30.36 1.90
N GLU A 151 4.50 30.29 3.01
CA GLU A 151 5.70 31.09 3.19
C GLU A 151 6.69 30.34 4.09
N GLY A 152 7.96 30.29 3.69
CA GLY A 152 9.06 29.70 4.45
C GLY A 152 9.50 28.34 3.92
N LEU A 153 10.51 27.80 4.60
CA LEU A 153 11.10 26.47 4.40
C LEU A 153 11.43 25.91 5.77
N ALA A 154 11.17 24.64 5.99
CA ALA A 154 11.52 23.98 7.25
C ALA A 154 11.93 22.53 7.06
N THR A 155 12.74 22.04 7.98
CA THR A 155 12.99 20.61 8.14
C THR A 155 11.96 20.05 9.11
N ILE A 156 11.25 18.99 8.71
CA ILE A 156 10.15 18.39 9.47
C ILE A 156 10.47 16.93 9.77
N ASP A 157 10.28 16.54 11.02
CA ASP A 157 10.31 15.15 11.46
C ASP A 157 8.92 14.53 11.30
N GLU A 158 8.79 13.63 10.35
CA GLU A 158 7.56 12.90 10.06
C GLU A 158 7.56 11.48 10.65
N SER A 159 8.55 11.14 11.47
CA SER A 159 8.75 9.78 12.02
C SER A 159 7.56 9.26 12.82
N ALA A 160 6.78 10.15 13.44
CA ALA A 160 5.57 9.79 14.17
C ALA A 160 4.48 9.17 13.24
N ILE A 161 4.48 9.53 11.96
CA ILE A 161 3.51 9.07 10.95
C ILE A 161 4.12 8.03 10.03
N THR A 162 5.33 8.30 9.51
CA THR A 162 6.00 7.45 8.52
C THR A 162 6.82 6.32 9.16
N GLY A 163 7.24 6.49 10.40
CA GLY A 163 8.22 5.61 11.06
C GLY A 163 9.67 5.83 10.63
N GLU A 164 9.91 6.71 9.63
CA GLU A 164 11.24 7.03 9.14
C GLU A 164 11.92 8.09 10.01
N SER A 165 13.15 7.84 10.43
CA SER A 165 13.88 8.75 11.31
C SER A 165 14.57 9.91 10.58
N ALA A 166 14.61 9.88 9.24
CA ALA A 166 15.24 10.93 8.45
C ALA A 166 14.28 12.11 8.26
N PRO A 167 14.66 13.33 8.71
CA PRO A 167 13.83 14.51 8.52
C PRO A 167 13.71 14.89 7.04
N VAL A 168 12.54 15.44 6.68
CA VAL A 168 12.24 15.90 5.31
C VAL A 168 12.23 17.41 5.23
N ILE A 169 12.65 17.95 4.09
CA ILE A 169 12.59 19.40 3.81
C ILE A 169 11.26 19.70 3.12
N ARG A 170 10.52 20.67 3.66
CA ARG A 170 9.27 21.20 3.13
C ARG A 170 9.39 22.69 2.86
N GLU A 171 8.85 23.18 1.72
CA GLU A 171 9.02 24.55 1.27
C GLU A 171 7.76 25.10 0.58
N ALA A 172 7.60 26.42 0.59
CA ALA A 172 6.49 27.07 -0.09
C ALA A 172 6.65 27.04 -1.61
N GLY A 173 5.53 26.91 -2.34
CA GLY A 173 5.45 27.11 -3.79
C GLY A 173 5.96 25.96 -4.66
N GLY A 174 6.12 24.77 -4.13
CA GLY A 174 6.56 23.58 -4.88
C GLY A 174 5.72 22.34 -4.59
N ASP A 175 6.10 21.22 -5.18
CA ASP A 175 5.48 19.91 -4.95
C ASP A 175 5.70 19.39 -3.51
N LYS A 176 6.61 20.03 -2.75
CA LYS A 176 6.93 19.69 -1.35
C LYS A 176 6.30 20.64 -0.33
N SER A 177 5.24 21.35 -0.70
CA SER A 177 4.58 22.33 0.16
C SER A 177 3.62 21.73 1.20
N SER A 178 3.20 20.47 1.04
CA SER A 178 2.24 19.83 1.94
C SER A 178 2.88 19.43 3.26
N VAL A 179 2.20 19.74 4.37
CA VAL A 179 2.54 19.30 5.73
C VAL A 179 1.40 18.55 6.37
N THR A 180 1.73 17.62 7.26
CA THR A 180 0.75 16.72 7.90
C THR A 180 0.69 16.99 9.40
N GLY A 181 -0.52 17.09 9.95
CA GLY A 181 -0.76 17.28 11.37
C GLY A 181 -0.14 16.16 12.22
N GLY A 182 0.43 16.52 13.38
CA GLY A 182 1.12 15.58 14.28
C GLY A 182 2.61 15.39 13.99
N THR A 183 3.15 16.00 12.94
CA THR A 183 4.60 16.01 12.63
C THR A 183 5.29 17.17 13.32
N LYS A 184 6.62 17.10 13.51
CA LYS A 184 7.38 18.08 14.29
C LYS A 184 8.31 18.92 13.42
N VAL A 185 8.24 20.24 13.55
CA VAL A 185 9.18 21.17 12.89
C VAL A 185 10.52 21.12 13.64
N LEU A 186 11.62 20.87 12.93
CA LEU A 186 12.97 20.80 13.50
C LEU A 186 13.78 22.06 13.28
N SER A 187 13.54 22.79 12.20
CA SER A 187 14.26 24.04 11.89
C SER A 187 13.32 25.07 11.28
N ASP A 188 13.71 26.34 11.39
CA ASP A 188 13.12 27.49 10.74
C ASP A 188 11.64 27.78 11.11
N LYS A 189 11.02 28.68 10.38
CA LYS A 189 9.64 29.15 10.58
C LYS A 189 8.85 29.03 9.29
N ILE A 190 7.66 28.47 9.39
CA ILE A 190 6.74 28.31 8.25
C ILE A 190 5.37 28.90 8.56
N LYS A 191 4.73 29.48 7.52
CA LYS A 191 3.31 29.84 7.53
C LYS A 191 2.56 28.85 6.67
N VAL A 192 1.51 28.29 7.23
CA VAL A 192 0.76 27.18 6.64
C VAL A 192 -0.71 27.57 6.49
N ARG A 193 -1.28 27.29 5.32
CA ARG A 193 -2.72 27.38 5.06
C ARG A 193 -3.35 26.02 5.32
N VAL A 194 -4.39 25.97 6.13
CA VAL A 194 -5.15 24.73 6.43
C VAL A 194 -5.88 24.24 5.18
N THR A 195 -5.74 22.95 4.87
CA THR A 195 -6.33 22.34 3.68
C THR A 195 -7.51 21.42 3.98
N THR A 196 -7.71 21.03 5.25
CA THR A 196 -8.74 20.05 5.67
C THR A 196 -9.66 20.62 6.74
N GLU A 197 -10.90 20.12 6.80
CA GLU A 197 -11.79 20.38 7.92
C GLU A 197 -11.44 19.48 9.12
N PRO A 198 -11.80 19.86 10.37
CA PRO A 198 -11.62 19.01 11.54
C PRO A 198 -12.31 17.66 11.37
N GLY A 199 -11.58 16.57 11.62
CA GLY A 199 -12.06 15.20 11.42
C GLY A 199 -11.84 14.66 10.01
N GLU A 200 -11.32 15.47 9.09
CA GLU A 200 -11.00 15.08 7.71
C GLU A 200 -9.49 15.11 7.42
N SER A 201 -8.66 15.24 8.44
CA SER A 201 -7.20 15.22 8.26
C SER A 201 -6.75 13.89 7.63
N PHE A 202 -5.56 13.89 7.05
CA PHE A 202 -4.95 12.69 6.51
C PHE A 202 -4.89 11.57 7.56
N LEU A 203 -4.57 11.93 8.80
CA LEU A 203 -4.54 11.00 9.93
C LEU A 203 -5.94 10.47 10.27
N ASP A 204 -6.98 11.32 10.23
CA ASP A 204 -8.37 10.92 10.45
C ASP A 204 -8.87 9.95 9.37
N LYS A 205 -8.57 10.27 8.11
CA LYS A 205 -8.89 9.39 6.97
C LYS A 205 -8.16 8.04 7.09
N MET A 206 -6.89 8.04 7.51
CA MET A 206 -6.13 6.81 7.78
C MET A 206 -6.78 5.96 8.87
N ILE A 207 -7.11 6.56 10.01
CA ILE A 207 -7.75 5.86 11.13
C ILE A 207 -9.07 5.24 10.68
N ALA A 208 -9.91 6.00 9.97
CA ALA A 208 -11.20 5.52 9.46
C ALA A 208 -11.05 4.33 8.48
N LEU A 209 -10.04 4.36 7.61
CA LEU A 209 -9.75 3.26 6.68
C LEU A 209 -9.28 2.00 7.39
N VAL A 210 -8.43 2.15 8.41
CA VAL A 210 -7.90 1.03 9.19
C VAL A 210 -8.96 0.42 10.09
N GLU A 211 -9.88 1.22 10.62
CA GLU A 211 -11.02 0.75 11.44
C GLU A 211 -12.09 -0.01 10.64
N GLY A 212 -11.97 -0.02 9.31
CA GLY A 212 -12.86 -0.79 8.45
C GLY A 212 -14.26 -0.22 8.30
N ALA A 213 -14.49 1.04 8.70
CA ALA A 213 -15.80 1.71 8.61
C ALA A 213 -16.36 1.77 7.18
N ASN A 214 -15.48 1.70 6.14
CA ASN A 214 -15.87 1.79 4.73
C ASN A 214 -15.25 0.67 3.85
N ARG A 215 -15.05 -0.54 4.41
CA ARG A 215 -14.49 -1.64 3.64
C ARG A 215 -15.43 -2.06 2.50
N GLN A 216 -15.09 -1.69 1.28
CA GLN A 216 -15.71 -2.22 0.08
C GLN A 216 -15.13 -3.61 -0.26
N LYS A 217 -16.01 -4.58 -0.56
CA LYS A 217 -15.57 -5.88 -1.08
C LYS A 217 -14.88 -5.71 -2.43
N THR A 218 -13.81 -6.46 -2.65
CA THR A 218 -13.12 -6.46 -3.94
C THR A 218 -13.93 -7.20 -5.00
N PRO A 219 -13.72 -6.96 -6.31
CA PRO A 219 -14.39 -7.72 -7.37
C PRO A 219 -14.23 -9.23 -7.24
N ASN A 220 -13.02 -9.69 -6.88
CA ASN A 220 -12.76 -11.11 -6.65
C ASN A 220 -13.46 -11.65 -5.38
N GLU A 221 -13.57 -10.84 -4.32
CA GLU A 221 -14.40 -11.22 -3.15
C GLU A 221 -15.87 -11.36 -3.51
N ILE A 222 -16.39 -10.46 -4.36
CA ILE A 222 -17.77 -10.54 -4.85
C ILE A 222 -17.94 -11.81 -5.69
N ALA A 223 -17.05 -12.06 -6.67
CA ALA A 223 -17.10 -13.23 -7.53
C ALA A 223 -17.03 -14.53 -6.73
N LEU A 224 -16.11 -14.64 -5.75
CA LEU A 224 -16.03 -15.79 -4.85
C LEU A 224 -17.28 -15.91 -3.97
N THR A 225 -17.85 -14.82 -3.48
CA THR A 225 -19.09 -14.86 -2.68
C THR A 225 -20.23 -15.41 -3.51
N ILE A 226 -20.36 -14.99 -4.79
CA ILE A 226 -21.38 -15.50 -5.73
C ILE A 226 -21.16 -17.00 -5.99
N LEU A 227 -19.92 -17.42 -6.25
CA LEU A 227 -19.57 -18.83 -6.46
C LEU A 227 -19.92 -19.69 -5.24
N LEU A 228 -19.55 -19.23 -4.04
CA LEU A 228 -19.83 -19.91 -2.78
C LEU A 228 -21.35 -19.99 -2.50
N ALA A 229 -22.09 -18.92 -2.76
CA ALA A 229 -23.54 -18.89 -2.64
C ALA A 229 -24.20 -19.88 -3.63
N SER A 230 -23.70 -19.94 -4.87
CA SER A 230 -24.18 -20.89 -5.87
C SER A 230 -23.93 -22.34 -5.46
N PHE A 231 -22.74 -22.67 -4.98
CA PHE A 231 -22.46 -24.01 -4.43
C PHE A 231 -23.35 -24.32 -3.23
N THR A 232 -23.54 -23.37 -2.31
CA THR A 232 -24.43 -23.55 -1.17
C THR A 232 -25.86 -23.87 -1.63
N LEU A 233 -26.39 -23.15 -2.63
CA LEU A 233 -27.70 -23.42 -3.18
C LEU A 233 -27.80 -24.81 -3.79
N VAL A 234 -26.81 -25.20 -4.61
CA VAL A 234 -26.75 -26.54 -5.19
C VAL A 234 -26.78 -27.63 -4.11
N PHE A 235 -25.97 -27.49 -3.05
CA PHE A 235 -25.93 -28.46 -1.97
C PHE A 235 -27.20 -28.46 -1.10
N VAL A 236 -27.89 -27.32 -0.94
CA VAL A 236 -29.24 -27.28 -0.35
C VAL A 236 -30.19 -28.16 -1.15
N ILE A 237 -30.23 -27.98 -2.48
CA ILE A 237 -31.10 -28.76 -3.37
C ILE A 237 -30.75 -30.25 -3.28
N VAL A 238 -29.44 -30.59 -3.33
CA VAL A 238 -28.97 -31.99 -3.18
C VAL A 238 -29.42 -32.61 -1.87
N CYS A 239 -29.22 -31.92 -0.75
CA CYS A 239 -29.62 -32.45 0.57
C CYS A 239 -31.14 -32.59 0.70
N VAL A 240 -31.92 -31.58 0.22
CA VAL A 240 -33.39 -31.66 0.28
C VAL A 240 -33.92 -32.83 -0.59
N THR A 241 -33.36 -33.00 -1.79
CA THR A 241 -33.75 -34.13 -2.67
C THR A 241 -33.26 -35.49 -2.19
N LEU A 242 -32.18 -35.55 -1.42
CA LEU A 242 -31.64 -36.77 -0.88
C LEU A 242 -32.62 -37.44 0.12
N LYS A 243 -33.43 -36.70 0.87
CA LYS A 243 -34.38 -37.21 1.84
C LYS A 243 -35.41 -38.16 1.22
N PRO A 244 -36.16 -37.80 0.16
CA PRO A 244 -37.07 -38.71 -0.54
C PRO A 244 -36.38 -39.95 -1.11
N PHE A 245 -35.14 -39.82 -1.60
CA PHE A 245 -34.38 -40.98 -2.10
C PHE A 245 -33.97 -41.91 -0.97
N ALA A 246 -33.58 -41.36 0.19
CA ALA A 246 -33.25 -42.14 1.37
C ALA A 246 -34.48 -42.90 1.90
N ASP A 247 -35.65 -42.23 1.94
CA ASP A 247 -36.91 -42.86 2.36
C ASP A 247 -37.33 -43.97 1.38
N TYR A 248 -37.18 -43.77 0.08
CA TYR A 248 -37.44 -44.78 -0.94
C TYR A 248 -36.49 -45.99 -0.78
N ALA A 249 -35.20 -45.73 -0.48
CA ALA A 249 -34.21 -46.75 -0.21
C ALA A 249 -34.34 -47.42 1.19
N GLN A 250 -35.37 -47.04 1.96
CA GLN A 250 -35.59 -47.50 3.34
C GLN A 250 -34.37 -47.28 4.24
N THR A 251 -33.63 -46.23 4.01
CA THR A 251 -32.46 -45.84 4.81
C THR A 251 -32.86 -44.70 5.75
N PRO A 252 -33.03 -44.96 7.07
CA PRO A 252 -33.38 -43.90 8.00
C PRO A 252 -32.19 -42.95 8.19
N ILE A 253 -32.36 -41.70 7.82
CA ILE A 253 -31.35 -40.66 7.99
C ILE A 253 -31.83 -39.66 9.03
N THR A 254 -31.06 -39.47 10.12
CA THR A 254 -31.38 -38.54 11.19
C THR A 254 -31.19 -37.09 10.73
N ILE A 255 -31.87 -36.14 11.38
CA ILE A 255 -31.67 -34.70 11.11
C ILE A 255 -30.20 -34.32 11.34
N ALA A 256 -29.56 -34.84 12.37
CA ALA A 256 -28.16 -34.64 12.66
C ALA A 256 -27.24 -35.09 11.49
N ALA A 257 -27.54 -36.21 10.85
CA ALA A 257 -26.80 -36.67 9.69
C ALA A 257 -27.00 -35.76 8.46
N PHE A 258 -28.22 -35.25 8.22
CA PHE A 258 -28.49 -34.30 7.14
C PHE A 258 -27.78 -32.97 7.34
N VAL A 259 -27.90 -32.38 8.54
CA VAL A 259 -27.23 -31.12 8.86
C VAL A 259 -25.71 -31.29 8.75
N SER A 260 -25.17 -32.39 9.27
CA SER A 260 -23.73 -32.67 9.17
C SER A 260 -23.26 -32.84 7.73
N LEU A 261 -24.01 -33.61 6.92
CA LEU A 261 -23.73 -33.78 5.49
C LEU A 261 -23.71 -32.41 4.79
N PHE A 262 -24.75 -31.62 4.99
CA PHE A 262 -24.88 -30.30 4.37
C PHE A 262 -23.72 -29.39 4.75
N VAL A 263 -23.40 -29.24 6.05
CA VAL A 263 -22.30 -28.40 6.53
C VAL A 263 -20.93 -28.89 6.03
N CYS A 264 -20.74 -30.20 5.86
CA CYS A 264 -19.49 -30.74 5.33
C CYS A 264 -19.35 -30.60 3.81
N LEU A 265 -20.46 -30.49 3.07
CA LEU A 265 -20.46 -30.31 1.61
C LEU A 265 -20.25 -28.85 1.21
N ILE A 266 -20.81 -27.89 1.95
CA ILE A 266 -20.61 -26.47 1.64
C ILE A 266 -19.17 -26.04 1.97
N PRO A 267 -18.60 -25.11 1.20
CA PRO A 267 -17.20 -24.67 1.37
C PRO A 267 -17.02 -23.75 2.58
N THR A 268 -17.24 -24.29 3.79
CA THR A 268 -17.20 -23.57 5.06
C THR A 268 -15.83 -22.99 5.35
N THR A 269 -14.77 -23.70 5.00
CA THR A 269 -13.39 -23.29 5.29
C THR A 269 -13.04 -21.95 4.62
N ILE A 270 -13.25 -21.85 3.31
CA ILE A 270 -12.98 -20.57 2.61
C ILE A 270 -14.03 -19.52 2.95
N GLY A 271 -15.30 -19.92 3.14
CA GLY A 271 -16.37 -19.01 3.55
C GLY A 271 -16.06 -18.31 4.87
N GLY A 272 -15.47 -19.01 5.84
CA GLY A 272 -15.04 -18.42 7.12
C GLY A 272 -13.75 -17.59 7.07
N LEU A 273 -12.87 -17.84 6.09
CA LEU A 273 -11.56 -17.17 6.02
C LEU A 273 -11.49 -16.03 4.99
N LEU A 274 -12.44 -15.92 4.06
CA LEU A 274 -12.37 -14.98 2.94
C LEU A 274 -12.23 -13.53 3.39
N SER A 275 -13.04 -13.10 4.36
CA SER A 275 -12.98 -11.75 4.94
C SER A 275 -11.64 -11.49 5.64
N ALA A 276 -11.16 -12.47 6.43
CA ALA A 276 -9.90 -12.39 7.16
C ALA A 276 -8.69 -12.21 6.21
N ILE A 277 -8.68 -12.88 5.05
CA ILE A 277 -7.63 -12.76 4.04
C ILE A 277 -7.57 -11.32 3.50
N GLY A 278 -8.72 -10.74 3.15
CA GLY A 278 -8.80 -9.38 2.63
C GLY A 278 -8.32 -8.32 3.63
N ILE A 279 -8.75 -8.44 4.90
CA ILE A 279 -8.30 -7.54 5.99
C ILE A 279 -6.78 -7.68 6.21
N ALA A 280 -6.27 -8.90 6.22
CA ALA A 280 -4.83 -9.15 6.38
C ALA A 280 -4.00 -8.60 5.21
N GLY A 281 -4.56 -8.49 4.00
CA GLY A 281 -3.92 -7.84 2.87
C GLY A 281 -3.69 -6.35 3.11
N MET A 282 -4.72 -5.63 3.59
CA MET A 282 -4.60 -4.21 3.95
C MET A 282 -3.64 -3.98 5.12
N ASP A 283 -3.69 -4.83 6.17
CA ASP A 283 -2.74 -4.76 7.30
C ASP A 283 -1.27 -4.91 6.83
N ARG A 284 -1.02 -5.76 5.83
CA ARG A 284 0.32 -5.92 5.26
C ARG A 284 0.77 -4.70 4.47
N ALA A 285 -0.11 -4.09 3.67
CA ALA A 285 0.20 -2.85 2.95
C ALA A 285 0.58 -1.73 3.93
N LEU A 286 -0.20 -1.58 5.01
CA LEU A 286 0.06 -0.58 6.03
C LEU A 286 1.38 -0.83 6.78
N ARG A 287 1.75 -2.10 7.04
CA ARG A 287 3.07 -2.46 7.62
C ARG A 287 4.24 -2.21 6.69
N ALA A 288 3.99 -2.14 5.39
CA ALA A 288 4.95 -1.70 4.39
C ALA A 288 4.96 -0.17 4.23
N ASN A 289 4.38 0.59 5.18
CA ASN A 289 4.23 2.04 5.13
C ASN A 289 3.46 2.54 3.91
N VAL A 290 2.49 1.76 3.44
CA VAL A 290 1.60 2.13 2.34
C VAL A 290 0.16 2.11 2.81
N ILE A 291 -0.51 3.26 2.68
CA ILE A 291 -1.93 3.40 2.98
C ILE A 291 -2.72 3.12 1.73
N ALA A 292 -3.54 2.09 1.77
CA ALA A 292 -4.50 1.82 0.72
C ALA A 292 -5.89 2.32 1.14
N LYS A 293 -6.54 3.11 0.30
CA LYS A 293 -7.90 3.60 0.54
C LYS A 293 -8.95 2.49 0.44
N SER A 294 -8.61 1.36 -0.16
CA SER A 294 -9.51 0.19 -0.23
C SER A 294 -8.72 -1.11 -0.41
N GLY A 295 -9.32 -2.22 0.03
CA GLY A 295 -8.78 -3.56 -0.24
C GLY A 295 -8.72 -3.88 -1.74
N LYS A 296 -9.60 -3.27 -2.54
CA LYS A 296 -9.58 -3.36 -4.00
C LYS A 296 -8.27 -2.82 -4.57
N ALA A 297 -7.78 -1.68 -4.10
CA ALA A 297 -6.53 -1.10 -4.58
C ALA A 297 -5.34 -2.05 -4.35
N VAL A 298 -5.24 -2.67 -3.16
CA VAL A 298 -4.19 -3.67 -2.86
C VAL A 298 -4.28 -4.88 -3.76
N GLU A 299 -5.48 -5.36 -4.04
CA GLU A 299 -5.71 -6.52 -4.90
C GLU A 299 -5.34 -6.20 -6.35
N THR A 300 -5.84 -5.08 -6.89
CA THR A 300 -5.56 -4.63 -8.24
C THR A 300 -4.05 -4.41 -8.46
N ALA A 301 -3.34 -3.92 -7.44
CA ALA A 301 -1.88 -3.77 -7.50
C ALA A 301 -1.15 -5.09 -7.76
N GLY A 302 -1.73 -6.23 -7.38
CA GLY A 302 -1.18 -7.55 -7.70
C GLY A 302 -1.29 -7.95 -9.17
N ASP A 303 -2.21 -7.35 -9.91
CA ASP A 303 -2.52 -7.72 -11.30
C ASP A 303 -2.11 -6.64 -12.32
N ILE A 304 -1.38 -5.59 -11.90
CA ILE A 304 -0.95 -4.54 -12.82
C ILE A 304 -0.04 -5.09 -13.93
N ASP A 305 -0.25 -4.58 -15.15
CA ASP A 305 0.53 -4.89 -16.34
C ASP A 305 1.55 -3.79 -16.65
N VAL A 306 1.18 -2.52 -16.41
CA VAL A 306 1.98 -1.35 -16.74
C VAL A 306 2.10 -0.43 -15.54
N LEU A 307 3.32 0.05 -15.28
CA LEU A 307 3.63 1.03 -14.28
C LEU A 307 4.14 2.31 -14.94
N LEU A 308 3.40 3.41 -14.79
CA LEU A 308 3.84 4.75 -15.12
C LEU A 308 4.52 5.39 -13.92
N LEU A 309 5.70 5.94 -14.16
CA LEU A 309 6.52 6.61 -13.15
C LEU A 309 6.82 8.03 -13.61
N ASP A 310 6.51 9.01 -12.78
CA ASP A 310 7.06 10.34 -13.01
C ASP A 310 8.58 10.32 -12.82
N LYS A 311 9.30 11.18 -13.55
CA LYS A 311 10.77 11.26 -13.41
C LYS A 311 11.15 11.88 -12.08
N THR A 312 10.64 13.09 -11.85
CA THR A 312 11.09 13.98 -10.76
C THR A 312 10.54 13.52 -9.42
N GLY A 313 11.38 13.42 -8.40
CA GLY A 313 10.97 12.95 -7.08
C GLY A 313 10.71 11.43 -7.00
N THR A 314 10.41 10.78 -8.13
CA THR A 314 10.08 9.35 -8.23
C THR A 314 11.30 8.51 -8.66
N ILE A 315 11.78 8.66 -9.89
CA ILE A 315 12.99 7.96 -10.39
C ILE A 315 14.26 8.66 -9.90
N THR A 316 14.24 10.00 -9.87
CA THR A 316 15.33 10.83 -9.38
C THR A 316 15.04 11.36 -7.97
N ILE A 317 16.06 11.89 -7.29
CA ILE A 317 15.91 12.47 -5.93
C ILE A 317 15.07 13.76 -5.97
N GLY A 318 14.82 14.31 -7.16
CA GLY A 318 14.01 15.50 -7.36
C GLY A 318 14.80 16.81 -7.37
N ASN A 319 15.97 16.86 -6.77
CA ASN A 319 16.87 18.02 -6.81
C ASN A 319 18.06 17.73 -7.71
N ARG A 320 18.35 18.65 -8.61
CA ARG A 320 19.57 18.59 -9.42
C ARG A 320 20.77 18.88 -8.53
N LYS A 321 21.84 18.14 -8.68
CA LYS A 321 23.10 18.39 -7.96
C LYS A 321 24.23 18.72 -8.93
N ALA A 322 25.10 19.62 -8.51
CA ALA A 322 26.32 19.90 -9.25
C ALA A 322 27.20 18.65 -9.32
N SER A 323 27.56 18.27 -10.53
CA SER A 323 28.37 17.07 -10.82
C SER A 323 29.77 17.44 -11.30
N HIS A 324 29.91 18.46 -12.13
CA HIS A 324 31.18 18.88 -12.71
C HIS A 324 31.31 20.38 -12.85
N PHE A 325 32.56 20.84 -12.76
CA PHE A 325 32.98 22.20 -13.09
C PHE A 325 33.76 22.18 -14.40
N TRP A 326 33.32 22.96 -15.38
CA TRP A 326 33.92 23.07 -16.71
C TRP A 326 34.41 24.51 -16.93
N PRO A 327 35.70 24.83 -16.59
CA PRO A 327 36.27 26.17 -16.84
C PRO A 327 36.36 26.42 -18.34
N ALA A 328 36.20 27.66 -18.75
CA ALA A 328 36.44 28.13 -20.13
C ALA A 328 37.95 28.10 -20.43
N ASN A 329 38.28 28.00 -21.71
CA ASN A 329 39.70 27.98 -22.11
C ASN A 329 40.43 29.25 -21.65
N GLY A 330 41.56 29.06 -20.99
CA GLY A 330 42.36 30.15 -20.43
C GLY A 330 41.97 30.59 -19.02
N VAL A 331 40.93 30.04 -18.46
CA VAL A 331 40.51 30.29 -17.06
C VAL A 331 41.10 29.22 -16.16
N ALA A 332 41.75 29.62 -15.07
CA ALA A 332 42.26 28.67 -14.08
C ALA A 332 41.11 27.99 -13.35
N GLU A 333 41.16 26.67 -13.14
CA GLU A 333 40.12 25.89 -12.49
C GLU A 333 39.77 26.48 -11.11
N LYS A 334 40.80 26.85 -10.33
CA LYS A 334 40.59 27.48 -9.01
C LYS A 334 39.79 28.79 -9.07
N GLU A 335 40.12 29.67 -10.02
CA GLU A 335 39.40 30.95 -10.20
C GLU A 335 37.94 30.70 -10.57
N PHE A 336 37.70 29.73 -11.43
CA PHE A 336 36.35 29.36 -11.81
C PHE A 336 35.54 28.78 -10.63
N VAL A 337 36.12 27.84 -9.87
CA VAL A 337 35.44 27.24 -8.71
C VAL A 337 35.19 28.27 -7.62
N ASP A 338 36.15 29.17 -7.34
CA ASP A 338 35.96 30.25 -6.37
C ASP A 338 34.80 31.19 -6.80
N ALA A 339 34.69 31.52 -8.10
CA ALA A 339 33.57 32.29 -8.62
C ALA A 339 32.22 31.53 -8.50
N CYS A 340 32.21 30.24 -8.76
CA CYS A 340 31.01 29.39 -8.59
C CYS A 340 30.52 29.39 -7.15
N VAL A 341 31.43 29.21 -6.19
CA VAL A 341 31.12 29.24 -4.77
C VAL A 341 30.59 30.62 -4.33
N LEU A 342 31.28 31.70 -4.74
CA LEU A 342 30.88 33.07 -4.41
C LEU A 342 29.49 33.41 -4.96
N ALA A 343 29.18 33.04 -6.19
CA ALA A 343 27.87 33.22 -6.79
C ALA A 343 26.75 32.38 -6.17
N SER A 344 27.13 31.37 -5.37
CA SER A 344 26.18 30.45 -4.73
C SER A 344 25.99 30.69 -3.23
N LEU A 345 26.75 31.60 -2.60
CA LEU A 345 26.70 31.89 -1.16
C LEU A 345 25.32 32.37 -0.66
N SER A 346 24.59 33.09 -1.48
CA SER A 346 23.23 33.59 -1.17
C SER A 346 22.13 32.74 -1.80
N ASP A 347 22.50 31.68 -2.49
CA ASP A 347 21.56 30.79 -3.18
C ASP A 347 21.17 29.62 -2.24
N GLU A 348 20.05 29.80 -1.55
CA GLU A 348 19.53 28.81 -0.58
C GLU A 348 18.91 27.60 -1.25
N THR A 349 18.81 27.57 -2.59
CA THR A 349 18.27 26.43 -3.34
C THR A 349 19.16 25.18 -3.16
N PRO A 350 18.59 23.97 -3.30
CA PRO A 350 19.36 22.74 -3.27
C PRO A 350 20.49 22.69 -4.31
N GLU A 351 20.25 23.30 -5.47
CA GLU A 351 21.23 23.46 -6.55
C GLU A 351 22.41 24.34 -6.09
N GLY A 352 22.11 25.50 -5.50
CA GLY A 352 23.13 26.41 -4.97
C GLY A 352 23.98 25.76 -3.89
N LYS A 353 23.35 25.07 -2.93
CA LYS A 353 24.05 24.31 -1.87
C LYS A 353 24.92 23.20 -2.43
N SER A 354 24.45 22.50 -3.47
CA SER A 354 25.21 21.40 -4.11
C SER A 354 26.47 21.87 -4.81
N ILE A 355 26.51 23.12 -5.31
CA ILE A 355 27.70 23.72 -5.91
C ILE A 355 28.80 23.91 -4.87
N ILE A 356 28.43 24.40 -3.69
CA ILE A 356 29.35 24.58 -2.55
C ILE A 356 29.84 23.21 -2.07
N GLU A 357 28.94 22.25 -1.93
CA GLU A 357 29.27 20.86 -1.55
C GLU A 357 30.26 20.21 -2.53
N LEU A 358 30.05 20.40 -3.84
CA LEU A 358 30.97 19.88 -4.87
C LEU A 358 32.36 20.52 -4.78
N ALA A 359 32.42 21.84 -4.52
CA ALA A 359 33.69 22.56 -4.35
C ALA A 359 34.45 22.05 -3.13
N ASP A 360 33.77 21.87 -2.01
CA ASP A 360 34.37 21.38 -0.74
C ASP A 360 34.88 19.93 -0.90
N ASN A 361 34.11 19.06 -1.56
CA ASN A 361 34.50 17.69 -1.88
C ASN A 361 35.76 17.61 -2.79
N LYS A 362 35.99 18.63 -3.62
CA LYS A 362 37.20 18.77 -4.43
C LYS A 362 38.37 19.44 -3.68
N GLY A 363 38.20 19.73 -2.39
CA GLY A 363 39.22 20.35 -1.54
C GLY A 363 39.35 21.87 -1.70
N ASN A 364 38.40 22.51 -2.38
CA ASN A 364 38.37 23.97 -2.51
C ASN A 364 37.54 24.55 -1.34
N LYS A 365 38.24 25.19 -0.40
CA LYS A 365 37.57 25.86 0.72
C LYS A 365 36.85 27.12 0.24
N VAL A 366 35.71 27.41 0.87
CA VAL A 366 34.98 28.65 0.64
C VAL A 366 35.95 29.85 0.79
N PRO A 367 36.07 30.74 -0.23
CA PRO A 367 36.94 31.91 -0.12
C PRO A 367 36.58 32.75 1.12
N ALA A 368 37.58 33.10 1.92
CA ALA A 368 37.37 33.91 3.10
C ALA A 368 37.06 35.36 2.66
N LEU A 369 35.79 35.73 2.75
CA LEU A 369 35.33 37.11 2.50
C LEU A 369 35.12 37.84 3.83
N SER A 370 35.69 39.06 3.92
CA SER A 370 35.30 40.00 4.99
C SER A 370 33.96 40.65 4.65
N LYS A 371 33.14 40.94 5.65
CA LYS A 371 31.82 41.59 5.46
C LYS A 371 31.95 42.94 4.71
N SER A 372 33.11 43.61 4.80
CA SER A 372 33.40 44.86 4.10
C SER A 372 33.66 44.70 2.59
N GLN A 373 33.93 43.51 2.11
CA GLN A 373 34.18 43.24 0.69
C GLN A 373 32.91 42.93 -0.10
N VAL A 374 31.80 42.64 0.55
CA VAL A 374 30.53 42.33 -0.09
C VAL A 374 29.66 43.55 -0.16
N LEU A 375 29.36 44.02 -1.36
CA LEU A 375 28.45 45.14 -1.58
C LEU A 375 26.99 44.69 -1.61
N GLN A 376 26.70 43.62 -2.38
CA GLN A 376 25.36 43.12 -2.52
C GLN A 376 25.35 41.63 -2.90
N PHE A 377 24.38 40.88 -2.33
CA PHE A 377 24.02 39.56 -2.83
C PHE A 377 22.85 39.68 -3.80
N VAL A 378 22.95 39.01 -4.95
CA VAL A 378 21.88 38.88 -5.93
C VAL A 378 21.23 37.52 -5.75
N LYS A 379 20.03 37.52 -5.16
CA LYS A 379 19.26 36.28 -4.97
C LYS A 379 18.66 35.80 -6.28
N PHE A 380 18.53 34.47 -6.43
CA PHE A 380 17.86 33.90 -7.58
C PHE A 380 16.37 34.24 -7.57
N THR A 381 15.85 34.68 -8.71
CA THR A 381 14.41 34.86 -8.94
C THR A 381 14.01 34.18 -10.26
N ALA A 382 12.75 33.75 -10.36
CA ALA A 382 12.22 33.14 -11.58
C ALA A 382 12.22 34.09 -12.77
N GLU A 383 12.15 35.41 -12.50
CA GLU A 383 12.17 36.48 -13.50
C GLU A 383 13.59 36.72 -14.05
N THR A 384 14.58 36.88 -13.17
CA THR A 384 15.97 37.16 -13.56
C THR A 384 16.73 35.93 -13.98
N ARG A 385 16.37 34.74 -13.46
CA ARG A 385 17.02 33.44 -13.66
C ARG A 385 18.54 33.49 -13.45
N THR A 386 18.99 34.34 -12.53
CA THR A 386 20.39 34.54 -12.16
C THR A 386 20.52 34.71 -10.66
N SER A 387 21.64 34.27 -10.11
CA SER A 387 22.10 34.59 -8.77
C SER A 387 23.56 35.06 -8.81
N GLY A 388 24.03 35.70 -7.76
CA GLY A 388 25.42 36.15 -7.75
C GLY A 388 25.79 37.06 -6.59
N ILE A 389 26.95 37.73 -6.72
CA ILE A 389 27.50 38.62 -5.71
C ILE A 389 28.19 39.79 -6.37
N ASP A 390 28.04 40.97 -5.76
CA ASP A 390 28.78 42.16 -6.10
C ASP A 390 29.79 42.46 -5.00
N LEU A 391 31.07 42.54 -5.38
CA LEU A 391 32.18 42.77 -4.48
C LEU A 391 32.74 44.18 -4.65
N ASP A 392 33.43 44.64 -3.60
CA ASP A 392 34.17 45.90 -3.64
C ASP A 392 35.20 45.87 -4.78
N GLY A 393 35.49 47.05 -5.40
CA GLY A 393 36.33 47.13 -6.58
C GLY A 393 35.64 46.91 -7.92
N GLY A 394 34.30 46.86 -7.94
CA GLY A 394 33.50 46.73 -9.17
C GLY A 394 33.52 45.31 -9.76
N ILE A 395 33.66 44.32 -8.92
CA ILE A 395 33.63 42.91 -9.35
C ILE A 395 32.19 42.39 -9.24
N HIS A 396 31.62 41.97 -10.38
CA HIS A 396 30.29 41.38 -10.47
C HIS A 396 30.40 39.93 -10.90
N ILE A 397 29.94 39.00 -10.06
CA ILE A 397 29.89 37.59 -10.39
C ILE A 397 28.43 37.17 -10.54
N ARG A 398 28.10 36.53 -11.66
CA ARG A 398 26.73 36.06 -11.96
C ARG A 398 26.75 34.62 -12.40
N LYS A 399 25.79 33.85 -11.90
CA LYS A 399 25.52 32.46 -12.25
C LYS A 399 24.08 32.37 -12.73
N GLY A 400 23.81 31.67 -13.81
CA GLY A 400 22.45 31.54 -14.32
C GLY A 400 22.31 30.69 -15.56
N ALA A 401 21.08 30.65 -16.09
CA ALA A 401 20.76 29.99 -17.34
C ALA A 401 21.57 30.53 -18.52
N PHE A 402 21.94 29.66 -19.46
CA PHE A 402 22.73 29.98 -20.62
C PHE A 402 22.23 31.24 -21.37
N ASP A 403 20.94 31.27 -21.72
CA ASP A 403 20.35 32.38 -22.49
C ASP A 403 20.45 33.70 -21.75
N THR A 404 20.27 33.69 -20.43
CA THR A 404 20.33 34.88 -19.60
C THR A 404 21.75 35.42 -19.48
N ILE A 405 22.72 34.55 -19.14
CA ILE A 405 24.12 35.01 -19.05
C ILE A 405 24.67 35.40 -20.42
N ARG A 406 24.32 34.68 -21.50
CA ARG A 406 24.68 35.06 -22.86
C ARG A 406 24.17 36.46 -23.21
N LYS A 407 22.94 36.80 -22.85
CA LYS A 407 22.37 38.14 -23.06
C LYS A 407 23.14 39.21 -22.29
N ILE A 408 23.49 38.94 -21.03
CA ILE A 408 24.29 39.88 -20.20
C ILE A 408 25.65 40.14 -20.84
N VAL A 409 26.36 39.10 -21.25
CA VAL A 409 27.69 39.18 -21.89
C VAL A 409 27.63 39.95 -23.20
N LEU A 410 26.66 39.69 -24.07
CA LEU A 410 26.51 40.34 -25.36
C LEU A 410 26.09 41.83 -25.21
N GLN A 411 25.24 42.15 -24.24
CA GLN A 411 24.84 43.53 -23.96
C GLN A 411 26.00 44.40 -23.46
N ALA A 412 26.96 43.80 -22.79
CA ALA A 412 28.19 44.45 -22.37
C ALA A 412 29.24 44.62 -23.52
N GLY A 413 28.91 44.15 -24.73
CA GLY A 413 29.81 44.24 -25.87
C GLY A 413 30.87 43.13 -25.95
N ASN A 414 30.79 42.13 -25.07
CA ASN A 414 31.71 40.99 -25.05
C ASN A 414 31.21 39.86 -25.97
N SER A 415 32.15 39.04 -26.48
CA SER A 415 31.80 37.85 -27.24
C SER A 415 31.60 36.64 -26.33
N PHE A 416 30.59 35.81 -26.62
CA PHE A 416 30.40 34.55 -25.91
C PHE A 416 31.29 33.48 -26.54
N PRO A 417 32.14 32.74 -25.75
CA PRO A 417 33.07 31.74 -26.32
C PRO A 417 32.34 30.58 -26.97
N ALA A 418 32.66 30.25 -28.23
CA ALA A 418 32.01 29.19 -29.00
C ALA A 418 32.17 27.82 -28.34
N GLU A 419 33.31 27.55 -27.72
CA GLU A 419 33.59 26.30 -27.03
C GLU A 419 32.69 26.14 -25.78
N THR A 420 32.45 27.20 -25.04
CA THR A 420 31.51 27.19 -23.89
C THR A 420 30.09 26.93 -24.37
N GLU A 421 29.67 27.53 -25.52
CA GLU A 421 28.37 27.23 -26.12
C GLU A 421 28.25 25.77 -26.57
N GLN A 422 29.32 25.21 -27.13
CA GLN A 422 29.34 23.79 -27.49
C GLN A 422 29.23 22.88 -26.25
N LYS A 423 29.96 23.24 -25.15
CA LYS A 423 29.87 22.51 -23.89
C LYS A 423 28.48 22.58 -23.26
N VAL A 424 27.82 23.73 -23.33
CA VAL A 424 26.41 23.88 -22.91
C VAL A 424 25.50 22.93 -23.69
N LYS A 425 25.67 22.85 -25.02
CA LYS A 425 24.89 21.92 -25.87
C LYS A 425 25.18 20.47 -25.54
N GLU A 426 26.45 20.11 -25.28
CA GLU A 426 26.85 18.75 -24.88
C GLU A 426 26.22 18.36 -23.54
N ILE A 427 26.31 19.23 -22.51
CA ILE A 427 25.70 18.99 -21.20
C ILE A 427 24.19 18.81 -21.33
N SER A 428 23.52 19.70 -22.07
CA SER A 428 22.08 19.60 -22.29
C SER A 428 21.68 18.34 -23.06
N GLY A 429 22.50 17.95 -24.06
CA GLY A 429 22.30 16.72 -24.83
C GLY A 429 22.47 15.44 -23.99
N ASN A 430 23.30 15.49 -22.96
CA ASN A 430 23.54 14.39 -22.01
C ASN A 430 22.60 14.42 -20.81
N GLY A 431 21.52 15.21 -20.84
CA GLY A 431 20.53 15.27 -19.78
C GLY A 431 20.89 16.12 -18.56
N GLY A 432 22.01 16.84 -18.62
CA GLY A 432 22.42 17.78 -17.59
C GLY A 432 21.81 19.16 -17.80
N THR A 433 21.81 19.97 -16.75
CA THR A 433 21.44 21.39 -16.80
C THR A 433 22.71 22.22 -16.68
N PRO A 434 23.08 22.96 -17.73
CA PRO A 434 24.24 23.84 -17.68
C PRO A 434 23.88 25.17 -16.99
N LEU A 435 24.65 25.56 -15.99
CA LEU A 435 24.65 26.93 -15.45
C LEU A 435 25.94 27.63 -15.85
N VAL A 436 25.81 28.77 -16.52
CA VAL A 436 26.97 29.56 -16.94
C VAL A 436 27.34 30.55 -15.84
N VAL A 437 28.64 30.69 -15.60
CA VAL A 437 29.18 31.64 -14.64
C VAL A 437 30.01 32.72 -15.38
N SER A 438 29.74 33.97 -15.05
CA SER A 438 30.48 35.12 -15.56
C SER A 438 31.01 36.00 -14.43
N LYS A 439 32.14 36.67 -14.70
CA LYS A 439 32.75 37.71 -13.83
C LYS A 439 33.02 38.91 -14.68
N ASN A 440 32.48 40.06 -14.28
CA ASN A 440 32.56 41.31 -15.05
C ASN A 440 32.21 41.10 -16.54
N GLU A 441 31.05 40.42 -16.77
CA GLU A 441 30.50 40.12 -18.10
C GLU A 441 31.43 39.29 -19.01
N GLN A 442 32.47 38.67 -18.44
CA GLN A 442 33.30 37.65 -19.11
C GLN A 442 32.93 36.26 -18.64
N VAL A 443 32.74 35.33 -19.55
CA VAL A 443 32.39 33.95 -19.24
C VAL A 443 33.58 33.22 -18.62
N LEU A 444 33.42 32.67 -17.43
CA LEU A 444 34.43 31.86 -16.75
C LEU A 444 34.30 30.35 -17.00
N GLY A 445 33.09 29.87 -17.26
CA GLY A 445 32.84 28.45 -17.48
C GLY A 445 31.40 28.02 -17.26
N VAL A 446 31.18 26.71 -17.17
CA VAL A 446 29.87 26.09 -17.02
C VAL A 446 29.88 25.12 -15.83
N ILE A 447 28.89 25.21 -14.99
CA ILE A 447 28.57 24.21 -13.95
C ILE A 447 27.59 23.24 -14.55
N GLU A 448 27.87 21.94 -14.44
CA GLU A 448 26.95 20.90 -14.84
C GLU A 448 26.14 20.42 -13.63
N LEU A 449 24.81 20.57 -13.73
CA LEU A 449 23.88 19.98 -12.77
C LEU A 449 23.28 18.72 -13.40
N GLN A 450 23.19 17.64 -12.63
CA GLN A 450 22.58 16.39 -13.06
C GLN A 450 21.46 15.95 -12.11
N ASP A 451 20.44 15.33 -12.67
CA ASP A 451 19.44 14.59 -11.91
C ASP A 451 20.08 13.33 -11.33
N ILE A 452 19.99 13.14 -10.03
CA ILE A 452 20.52 11.95 -9.36
C ILE A 452 19.45 10.87 -9.35
N ILE A 453 19.72 9.78 -10.03
CA ILE A 453 18.90 8.57 -10.01
C ILE A 453 19.00 7.93 -8.62
N LYS A 454 17.86 7.55 -8.04
CA LYS A 454 17.82 6.89 -6.74
C LYS A 454 18.62 5.57 -6.76
N PRO A 455 19.46 5.30 -5.76
CA PRO A 455 20.28 4.10 -5.72
C PRO A 455 19.43 2.83 -5.68
N GLY A 456 19.87 1.76 -6.39
CA GLY A 456 19.19 0.46 -6.40
C GLY A 456 17.93 0.37 -7.26
N ILE A 457 17.53 1.44 -7.97
CA ILE A 457 16.29 1.46 -8.76
C ILE A 457 16.34 0.49 -9.96
N GLN A 458 17.53 0.31 -10.56
CA GLN A 458 17.70 -0.62 -11.70
C GLN A 458 17.36 -2.06 -11.34
N GLU A 459 17.89 -2.55 -10.20
CA GLU A 459 17.63 -3.92 -9.74
C GLU A 459 16.14 -4.13 -9.48
N ARG A 460 15.48 -3.09 -9.02
CA ARG A 460 14.03 -3.11 -8.71
C ARG A 460 13.20 -3.13 -9.99
N PHE A 461 13.57 -2.39 -11.03
CA PHE A 461 12.88 -2.48 -12.32
C PHE A 461 13.10 -3.85 -12.99
N VAL A 462 14.29 -4.44 -12.86
CA VAL A 462 14.51 -5.83 -13.28
C VAL A 462 13.59 -6.81 -12.55
N ARG A 463 13.32 -6.58 -11.25
CA ARG A 463 12.40 -7.41 -10.45
C ARG A 463 10.94 -7.24 -10.90
N LEU A 464 10.47 -6.00 -11.17
CA LEU A 464 9.14 -5.73 -11.73
C LEU A 464 8.94 -6.41 -13.08
N ARG A 465 9.95 -6.32 -13.96
CA ARG A 465 9.93 -6.98 -15.28
C ARG A 465 9.80 -8.50 -15.16
N ARG A 466 10.49 -9.12 -14.19
CA ARG A 466 10.33 -10.56 -13.89
C ARG A 466 8.94 -10.91 -13.36
N MET A 467 8.23 -9.96 -12.79
CA MET A 467 6.84 -10.12 -12.36
C MET A 467 5.82 -9.86 -13.48
N GLY A 468 6.29 -9.51 -14.68
CA GLY A 468 5.47 -9.22 -15.86
C GLY A 468 4.97 -7.78 -15.94
N VAL A 469 5.52 -6.85 -15.15
CA VAL A 469 5.12 -5.44 -15.15
C VAL A 469 6.05 -4.64 -16.07
N LYS A 470 5.50 -3.97 -17.09
CA LYS A 470 6.20 -3.01 -17.95
C LYS A 470 6.35 -1.69 -17.22
N THR A 471 7.57 -1.13 -17.19
CA THR A 471 7.86 0.16 -16.56
C THR A 471 8.02 1.27 -17.60
N VAL A 472 7.31 2.39 -17.43
CA VAL A 472 7.30 3.52 -18.37
C VAL A 472 7.58 4.80 -17.60
N MET A 473 8.67 5.50 -17.96
CA MET A 473 8.98 6.80 -17.40
C MET A 473 8.23 7.91 -18.16
N VAL A 474 7.65 8.85 -17.44
CA VAL A 474 7.00 10.02 -18.03
C VAL A 474 7.70 11.28 -17.53
N THR A 475 8.04 12.19 -18.45
CA THR A 475 8.75 13.43 -18.12
C THR A 475 8.42 14.55 -19.09
N GLY A 476 8.44 15.79 -18.60
CA GLY A 476 8.39 17.00 -19.44
C GLY A 476 9.70 17.34 -20.12
N ASP A 477 10.80 16.60 -19.89
CA ASP A 477 12.09 16.82 -20.52
C ASP A 477 12.06 16.53 -22.02
N ASN A 478 13.05 17.08 -22.73
CA ASN A 478 13.24 16.76 -24.15
C ASN A 478 13.61 15.28 -24.37
N PRO A 479 13.41 14.75 -25.58
CA PRO A 479 13.59 13.33 -25.87
C PRO A 479 15.02 12.79 -25.59
N LEU A 480 16.06 13.62 -25.75
CA LEU A 480 17.44 13.19 -25.51
C LEU A 480 17.72 13.01 -24.01
N THR A 481 17.29 13.97 -23.19
CA THR A 481 17.39 13.90 -21.73
C THR A 481 16.56 12.72 -21.19
N ALA A 482 15.32 12.57 -21.67
CA ALA A 482 14.44 11.48 -21.27
C ALA A 482 15.05 10.11 -21.59
N LYS A 483 15.58 9.95 -22.80
CA LYS A 483 16.24 8.71 -23.22
C LYS A 483 17.45 8.38 -22.32
N TYR A 484 18.32 9.35 -22.07
CA TYR A 484 19.49 9.16 -21.22
C TYR A 484 19.12 8.67 -19.80
N ILE A 485 18.11 9.33 -19.19
CA ILE A 485 17.66 8.96 -17.86
C ILE A 485 16.96 7.59 -17.86
N ALA A 486 16.14 7.30 -18.88
CA ALA A 486 15.44 6.04 -19.03
C ALA A 486 16.43 4.85 -19.14
N GLU A 487 17.45 4.97 -20.00
CA GLU A 487 18.50 3.97 -20.16
C GLU A 487 19.29 3.77 -18.86
N LYS A 488 19.67 4.86 -18.21
CA LYS A 488 20.43 4.83 -16.96
C LYS A 488 19.61 4.31 -15.78
N ALA A 489 18.30 4.56 -15.74
CA ALA A 489 17.40 4.01 -14.74
C ALA A 489 17.00 2.56 -15.03
N GLY A 490 17.07 2.13 -16.31
CA GLY A 490 16.71 0.78 -16.72
C GLY A 490 15.21 0.54 -16.85
N VAL A 491 14.41 1.58 -17.16
CA VAL A 491 12.99 1.44 -17.50
C VAL A 491 12.79 0.84 -18.89
N ASP A 492 11.60 0.27 -19.15
CA ASP A 492 11.32 -0.40 -20.44
C ASP A 492 11.00 0.57 -21.57
N ASP A 493 10.40 1.74 -21.21
CA ASP A 493 9.93 2.72 -22.17
C ASP A 493 9.90 4.12 -21.53
N PHE A 494 9.76 5.19 -22.33
CA PHE A 494 9.62 6.53 -21.82
C PHE A 494 8.75 7.42 -22.70
N ILE A 495 8.14 8.44 -22.11
CA ILE A 495 7.38 9.51 -22.77
C ILE A 495 8.05 10.83 -22.42
N ALA A 496 8.58 11.51 -23.43
CA ALA A 496 9.22 12.82 -23.32
C ALA A 496 8.24 13.95 -23.64
N GLU A 497 8.57 15.18 -23.22
CA GLU A 497 7.77 16.40 -23.47
C GLU A 497 6.29 16.24 -23.04
N ALA A 498 6.04 15.36 -22.08
CA ALA A 498 4.71 14.99 -21.65
C ALA A 498 4.02 16.13 -20.88
N LYS A 499 2.81 16.43 -21.31
CA LYS A 499 1.86 17.27 -20.58
C LYS A 499 1.00 16.39 -19.66
N PRO A 500 0.34 16.96 -18.65
CA PRO A 500 -0.56 16.19 -17.77
C PRO A 500 -1.63 15.38 -18.53
N GLU A 501 -2.13 15.92 -19.65
CA GLU A 501 -3.11 15.24 -20.51
C GLU A 501 -2.54 14.01 -21.21
N ASP A 502 -1.25 14.03 -21.58
CA ASP A 502 -0.59 12.90 -22.24
C ASP A 502 -0.45 11.72 -21.29
N LYS A 503 -0.20 11.97 -20.00
CA LYS A 503 -0.19 10.95 -18.94
C LYS A 503 -1.55 10.23 -18.89
N MET A 504 -2.65 10.97 -18.84
CA MET A 504 -4.01 10.42 -18.84
C MET A 504 -4.33 9.64 -20.11
N ASN A 505 -3.97 10.19 -21.28
CA ASN A 505 -4.25 9.56 -22.56
C ASN A 505 -3.50 8.23 -22.72
N TYR A 506 -2.27 8.16 -22.23
CA TYR A 506 -1.51 6.91 -22.21
C TYR A 506 -2.19 5.87 -21.31
N ILE A 507 -2.61 6.24 -20.09
CA ILE A 507 -3.32 5.35 -19.17
C ILE A 507 -4.60 4.81 -19.85
N ARG A 508 -5.42 5.69 -20.43
CA ARG A 508 -6.66 5.30 -21.13
C ARG A 508 -6.39 4.36 -22.31
N LYS A 509 -5.31 4.59 -23.06
CA LYS A 509 -4.91 3.71 -24.16
C LYS A 509 -4.59 2.31 -23.66
N GLU A 510 -3.76 2.17 -22.64
CA GLU A 510 -3.40 0.88 -22.05
C GLU A 510 -4.63 0.17 -21.48
N GLN A 511 -5.51 0.91 -20.78
CA GLN A 511 -6.78 0.38 -20.25
C GLN A 511 -7.74 -0.08 -21.36
N ALA A 512 -7.80 0.63 -22.48
CA ALA A 512 -8.60 0.23 -23.65
C ALA A 512 -8.11 -1.07 -24.30
N GLU A 513 -6.81 -1.38 -24.14
CA GLU A 513 -6.21 -2.65 -24.57
C GLU A 513 -6.38 -3.77 -23.50
N GLY A 514 -7.11 -3.50 -22.43
CA GLY A 514 -7.40 -4.46 -21.36
C GLY A 514 -6.28 -4.62 -20.33
N ARG A 515 -5.28 -3.73 -20.32
CA ARG A 515 -4.19 -3.75 -19.34
C ARG A 515 -4.51 -2.91 -18.11
N LEU A 516 -4.13 -3.40 -16.95
CA LEU A 516 -4.24 -2.67 -15.68
C LEU A 516 -3.00 -1.78 -15.48
N VAL A 517 -3.25 -0.51 -15.21
CA VAL A 517 -2.23 0.52 -15.14
C VAL A 517 -2.08 1.05 -13.71
N ALA A 518 -0.84 1.02 -13.20
CA ALA A 518 -0.47 1.77 -12.01
C ALA A 518 0.22 3.08 -12.42
N MET A 519 -0.04 4.15 -11.67
CA MET A 519 0.63 5.44 -11.79
C MET A 519 1.20 5.84 -10.43
N MET A 520 2.45 6.31 -10.42
CA MET A 520 3.10 6.87 -9.24
C MET A 520 3.60 8.28 -9.52
N GLY A 521 3.25 9.22 -8.63
CA GLY A 521 3.61 10.63 -8.78
C GLY A 521 3.38 11.42 -7.50
N ASP A 522 3.92 12.65 -7.44
CA ASP A 522 3.88 13.52 -6.26
C ASP A 522 3.31 14.93 -6.55
N GLY A 523 3.26 15.34 -7.83
CA GLY A 523 2.84 16.66 -8.22
C GLY A 523 1.32 16.86 -8.36
N THR A 524 0.87 18.09 -8.28
CA THR A 524 -0.52 18.46 -8.61
C THR A 524 -0.87 18.10 -10.06
N ASN A 525 0.13 18.16 -10.95
CA ASN A 525 -0.02 17.79 -12.35
C ASN A 525 -0.27 16.29 -12.55
N ASP A 526 0.05 15.47 -11.56
CA ASP A 526 -0.17 14.02 -11.59
C ASP A 526 -1.56 13.61 -11.09
N ALA A 527 -2.23 14.49 -10.34
CA ALA A 527 -3.52 14.16 -9.72
C ALA A 527 -4.56 13.59 -10.71
N PRO A 528 -4.77 14.14 -11.92
CA PRO A 528 -5.70 13.56 -12.89
C PRO A 528 -5.28 12.15 -13.35
N ALA A 529 -3.98 11.92 -13.55
CA ALA A 529 -3.46 10.62 -13.97
C ALA A 529 -3.53 9.58 -12.83
N LEU A 530 -3.24 10.00 -11.59
CA LEU A 530 -3.40 9.17 -10.37
C LEU A 530 -4.85 8.73 -10.17
N ALA A 531 -5.81 9.64 -10.42
CA ALA A 531 -7.23 9.32 -10.34
C ALA A 531 -7.72 8.39 -11.46
N GLN A 532 -7.15 8.51 -12.67
CA GLN A 532 -7.51 7.69 -13.83
C GLN A 532 -6.94 6.28 -13.74
N ALA A 533 -5.75 6.12 -13.15
CA ALA A 533 -5.08 4.82 -13.04
C ALA A 533 -5.87 3.82 -12.19
N ASP A 534 -5.76 2.52 -12.50
CA ASP A 534 -6.36 1.45 -11.70
C ASP A 534 -5.73 1.42 -10.29
N VAL A 535 -4.43 1.74 -10.21
CA VAL A 535 -3.69 1.92 -8.96
C VAL A 535 -2.93 3.24 -9.02
N GLY A 536 -3.45 4.28 -8.38
CA GLY A 536 -2.78 5.58 -8.23
C GLY A 536 -2.07 5.66 -6.89
N VAL A 537 -0.74 5.72 -6.89
CA VAL A 537 0.09 5.83 -5.68
C VAL A 537 0.66 7.24 -5.58
N ALA A 538 0.17 8.01 -4.62
CA ALA A 538 0.73 9.32 -4.31
C ALA A 538 1.87 9.18 -3.30
N MET A 539 2.90 10.00 -3.46
CA MET A 539 3.97 10.12 -2.47
C MET A 539 3.49 10.95 -1.27
N ASN A 540 3.97 10.64 -0.07
CA ASN A 540 3.67 11.46 1.11
C ASN A 540 4.27 12.88 0.99
N SER A 541 5.39 13.03 0.29
CA SER A 541 5.96 14.34 -0.06
C SER A 541 5.09 15.15 -1.03
N GLY A 542 4.17 14.49 -1.72
CA GLY A 542 3.37 15.11 -2.75
C GLY A 542 2.29 16.04 -2.22
N THR A 543 1.70 16.79 -3.16
CA THR A 543 0.64 17.76 -2.88
C THR A 543 -0.62 17.09 -2.30
N SER A 544 -1.43 17.88 -1.58
CA SER A 544 -2.73 17.39 -1.08
C SER A 544 -3.63 16.87 -2.21
N ALA A 545 -3.60 17.52 -3.38
CA ALA A 545 -4.36 17.08 -4.55
C ALA A 545 -3.92 15.70 -5.06
N ALA A 546 -2.62 15.43 -5.13
CA ALA A 546 -2.08 14.12 -5.50
C ALA A 546 -2.48 13.04 -4.49
N LYS A 547 -2.33 13.31 -3.18
CA LYS A 547 -2.73 12.40 -2.12
C LYS A 547 -4.23 12.10 -2.13
N GLU A 548 -5.06 13.07 -2.48
CA GLU A 548 -6.51 12.90 -2.56
C GLU A 548 -6.94 12.12 -3.80
N ALA A 549 -6.28 12.34 -4.93
CA ALA A 549 -6.55 11.66 -6.19
C ALA A 549 -6.12 10.19 -6.19
N GLY A 550 -4.95 9.87 -5.63
CA GLY A 550 -4.44 8.50 -5.53
C GLY A 550 -5.34 7.61 -4.68
N ASN A 551 -5.42 6.32 -5.01
CA ASN A 551 -6.09 5.31 -4.17
C ASN A 551 -5.15 4.61 -3.19
N MET A 552 -3.87 4.97 -3.22
CA MET A 552 -2.83 4.62 -2.24
C MET A 552 -1.92 5.81 -1.95
N VAL A 553 -1.29 5.81 -0.77
CA VAL A 553 -0.26 6.78 -0.40
C VAL A 553 0.95 6.03 0.14
N ASP A 554 2.11 6.28 -0.46
CA ASP A 554 3.40 5.80 0.02
C ASP A 554 3.97 6.78 1.06
N LEU A 555 4.13 6.31 2.30
CA LEU A 555 4.62 7.13 3.41
C LEU A 555 6.14 7.32 3.39
N ASP A 556 6.90 6.41 2.79
CA ASP A 556 8.36 6.44 2.77
C ASP A 556 8.93 7.33 1.64
N ASN A 557 8.09 7.84 0.76
CA ASN A 557 8.52 8.57 -0.44
C ASN A 557 9.52 7.77 -1.30
N ASP A 558 9.39 6.45 -1.28
CA ASP A 558 10.23 5.53 -2.03
C ASP A 558 9.44 4.92 -3.19
N PRO A 559 9.68 5.33 -4.45
CA PRO A 559 8.95 4.80 -5.61
C PRO A 559 9.10 3.29 -5.77
N THR A 560 10.07 2.72 -5.09
CA THR A 560 10.32 1.29 -5.11
C THR A 560 9.39 0.51 -4.19
N LYS A 561 8.65 1.20 -3.32
CA LYS A 561 7.57 0.63 -2.50
C LYS A 561 6.47 0.00 -3.35
N LEU A 562 6.26 0.49 -4.57
CA LEU A 562 5.31 -0.15 -5.46
C LEU A 562 5.63 -1.63 -5.71
N ILE A 563 6.91 -2.03 -5.70
CA ILE A 563 7.28 -3.44 -5.79
C ILE A 563 6.72 -4.23 -4.62
N GLU A 564 6.85 -3.69 -3.40
CA GLU A 564 6.30 -4.31 -2.19
C GLU A 564 4.77 -4.37 -2.27
N ILE A 565 4.13 -3.30 -2.78
CA ILE A 565 2.68 -3.26 -2.98
C ILE A 565 2.24 -4.34 -3.98
N VAL A 566 2.91 -4.46 -5.12
CA VAL A 566 2.63 -5.48 -6.13
C VAL A 566 2.83 -6.88 -5.54
N GLU A 567 3.88 -7.10 -4.77
CA GLU A 567 4.12 -8.39 -4.10
C GLU A 567 3.05 -8.72 -3.07
N ILE A 568 2.62 -7.73 -2.28
CA ILE A 568 1.52 -7.88 -1.31
C ILE A 568 0.21 -8.21 -2.05
N GLY A 569 -0.10 -7.51 -3.14
CA GLY A 569 -1.26 -7.79 -3.97
C GLY A 569 -1.23 -9.20 -4.56
N LYS A 570 -0.11 -9.59 -5.19
CA LYS A 570 0.10 -10.95 -5.71
C LYS A 570 0.00 -12.01 -4.60
N GLN A 571 0.56 -11.74 -3.43
CA GLN A 571 0.45 -12.62 -2.27
C GLN A 571 -1.00 -12.76 -1.79
N LEU A 572 -1.78 -11.68 -1.83
CA LEU A 572 -3.20 -11.68 -1.47
C LEU A 572 -4.01 -12.58 -2.42
N LEU A 573 -3.85 -12.36 -3.73
CA LEU A 573 -4.50 -13.17 -4.77
C LEU A 573 -4.13 -14.64 -4.68
N MET A 574 -2.84 -14.94 -4.52
CA MET A 574 -2.34 -16.31 -4.32
C MET A 574 -2.93 -16.97 -3.07
N THR A 575 -3.00 -16.24 -1.96
CA THR A 575 -3.52 -16.78 -0.70
C THR A 575 -4.98 -17.17 -0.86
N ARG A 576 -5.79 -16.33 -1.52
CA ARG A 576 -7.18 -16.67 -1.85
C ARG A 576 -7.28 -17.90 -2.74
N GLY A 577 -6.59 -17.90 -3.87
CA GLY A 577 -6.61 -19.03 -4.81
C GLY A 577 -6.18 -20.35 -4.16
N THR A 578 -5.12 -20.30 -3.36
CA THR A 578 -4.59 -21.45 -2.63
C THR A 578 -5.58 -22.00 -1.60
N LEU A 579 -6.16 -21.13 -0.76
CA LEU A 579 -7.12 -21.56 0.26
C LEU A 579 -8.45 -22.02 -0.35
N THR A 580 -8.87 -21.41 -1.48
CA THR A 580 -10.03 -21.87 -2.25
C THR A 580 -9.79 -23.27 -2.82
N THR A 581 -8.62 -23.51 -3.42
CA THR A 581 -8.24 -24.82 -3.95
C THR A 581 -8.21 -25.87 -2.85
N PHE A 582 -7.59 -25.54 -1.71
CA PHE A 582 -7.55 -26.44 -0.55
C PHE A 582 -8.96 -26.73 -0.03
N SER A 583 -9.81 -25.70 0.13
CA SER A 583 -11.18 -25.86 0.63
C SER A 583 -12.01 -26.78 -0.25
N ILE A 584 -12.03 -26.54 -1.57
CA ILE A 584 -12.79 -27.38 -2.50
C ILE A 584 -12.29 -28.82 -2.47
N ALA A 585 -10.97 -29.06 -2.49
CA ALA A 585 -10.39 -30.38 -2.42
C ALA A 585 -10.72 -31.09 -1.09
N ASN A 586 -10.67 -30.36 0.01
CA ASN A 586 -11.03 -30.84 1.36
C ASN A 586 -12.52 -31.22 1.46
N ASP A 587 -13.41 -30.42 0.87
CA ASP A 587 -14.85 -30.66 0.93
C ASP A 587 -15.23 -31.89 0.07
N VAL A 588 -14.61 -32.06 -1.12
CA VAL A 588 -14.76 -33.26 -1.94
C VAL A 588 -14.26 -34.50 -1.22
N ALA A 589 -13.14 -34.41 -0.50
CA ALA A 589 -12.60 -35.55 0.26
C ALA A 589 -13.52 -35.99 1.39
N LYS A 590 -14.21 -35.08 2.08
CA LYS A 590 -15.20 -35.38 3.13
C LYS A 590 -16.41 -36.16 2.59
N TYR A 591 -16.74 -35.96 1.31
CA TYR A 591 -17.79 -36.72 0.65
C TYR A 591 -17.57 -38.25 0.75
N PHE A 592 -16.31 -38.70 0.59
CA PHE A 592 -15.95 -40.13 0.73
C PHE A 592 -16.04 -40.66 2.16
N ALA A 593 -16.12 -39.80 3.17
CA ALA A 593 -16.38 -40.21 4.54
C ALA A 593 -17.89 -40.38 4.80
N ILE A 594 -18.70 -39.39 4.39
CA ILE A 594 -20.09 -39.28 4.84
C ILE A 594 -21.04 -40.11 3.98
N VAL A 595 -20.94 -40.03 2.64
CA VAL A 595 -21.90 -40.70 1.74
C VAL A 595 -21.84 -42.21 1.85
N PRO A 596 -20.66 -42.87 1.82
CA PRO A 596 -20.63 -44.31 2.07
C PRO A 596 -21.20 -44.70 3.44
N ALA A 597 -20.87 -43.92 4.49
CA ALA A 597 -21.36 -44.16 5.83
C ALA A 597 -22.90 -44.16 5.92
N LEU A 598 -23.57 -43.22 5.23
CA LEU A 598 -25.02 -43.11 5.22
C LEU A 598 -25.74 -44.31 4.55
N PHE A 599 -25.18 -44.85 3.46
CA PHE A 599 -25.89 -45.77 2.60
C PHE A 599 -25.32 -47.20 2.56
N ILE A 600 -24.19 -47.49 3.25
CA ILE A 600 -23.49 -48.78 3.19
C ILE A 600 -24.35 -49.95 3.72
N ALA A 601 -25.25 -49.66 4.67
CA ALA A 601 -26.16 -50.65 5.21
C ALA A 601 -27.21 -51.11 4.20
N THR A 602 -27.70 -50.17 3.35
CA THR A 602 -28.75 -50.40 2.36
C THR A 602 -28.18 -50.75 0.99
N ILE A 603 -27.03 -50.20 0.64
CA ILE A 603 -26.35 -50.40 -0.63
C ILE A 603 -24.92 -50.92 -0.35
N PRO A 604 -24.71 -52.22 -0.13
CA PRO A 604 -23.42 -52.80 0.24
C PRO A 604 -22.28 -52.53 -0.75
N ALA A 605 -22.61 -52.27 -2.03
CA ALA A 605 -21.65 -51.94 -3.06
C ALA A 605 -20.86 -50.64 -2.74
N LEU A 606 -21.43 -49.72 -1.95
CA LEU A 606 -20.77 -48.48 -1.51
C LEU A 606 -19.62 -48.73 -0.52
N ARG A 607 -19.46 -49.98 -0.01
CA ARG A 607 -18.31 -50.35 0.82
C ARG A 607 -16.98 -50.11 0.09
N THR A 608 -16.96 -50.19 -1.25
CA THR A 608 -15.77 -49.89 -2.06
C THR A 608 -15.35 -48.42 -1.98
N LEU A 609 -16.28 -47.54 -1.69
CA LEU A 609 -16.03 -46.09 -1.52
C LEU A 609 -15.61 -45.71 -0.09
N ASN A 610 -15.73 -46.64 0.89
CA ASN A 610 -15.23 -46.42 2.25
C ASN A 610 -13.70 -46.62 2.30
N ILE A 611 -12.98 -45.78 1.53
CA ILE A 611 -11.53 -45.80 1.39
C ILE A 611 -10.84 -45.54 2.74
N MET A 612 -11.47 -44.73 3.59
CA MET A 612 -10.95 -44.38 4.92
C MET A 612 -11.13 -45.52 5.94
N GLY A 613 -11.98 -46.54 5.64
CA GLY A 613 -12.26 -47.67 6.55
C GLY A 613 -12.81 -47.20 7.89
N LEU A 614 -13.83 -46.30 7.88
CA LEU A 614 -14.45 -45.76 9.08
C LEU A 614 -15.31 -46.81 9.79
N LYS A 615 -15.41 -46.75 11.14
CA LYS A 615 -15.98 -47.79 11.98
C LYS A 615 -17.52 -47.90 11.89
N SER A 616 -18.20 -46.77 12.03
CA SER A 616 -19.67 -46.68 11.97
C SER A 616 -20.15 -45.45 11.25
N PRO A 617 -21.41 -45.36 10.80
CA PRO A 617 -21.99 -44.16 10.24
C PRO A 617 -21.92 -42.95 11.18
N GLU A 618 -22.21 -43.14 12.46
CA GLU A 618 -22.24 -42.07 13.47
C GLU A 618 -20.83 -41.53 13.72
N THR A 619 -19.83 -42.44 13.89
CA THR A 619 -18.44 -41.99 14.11
C THR A 619 -17.86 -41.34 12.86
N ALA A 620 -18.21 -41.81 11.66
CA ALA A 620 -17.77 -41.24 10.40
C ALA A 620 -18.27 -39.79 10.21
N ILE A 621 -19.56 -39.56 10.42
CA ILE A 621 -20.19 -38.24 10.32
C ILE A 621 -19.61 -37.29 11.38
N LEU A 622 -19.56 -37.73 12.63
CA LEU A 622 -19.02 -36.92 13.73
C LEU A 622 -17.55 -36.57 13.50
N SER A 623 -16.73 -37.50 13.04
CA SER A 623 -15.32 -37.26 12.72
C SER A 623 -15.15 -36.24 11.61
N ALA A 624 -15.99 -36.27 10.58
CA ALA A 624 -15.96 -35.31 9.49
C ALA A 624 -16.34 -33.88 9.96
N VAL A 625 -17.36 -33.77 10.82
CA VAL A 625 -17.79 -32.47 11.39
C VAL A 625 -16.73 -31.90 12.34
N ILE A 626 -16.15 -32.72 13.20
CA ILE A 626 -15.05 -32.32 14.10
C ILE A 626 -13.83 -31.89 13.30
N PHE A 627 -13.44 -32.66 12.27
CA PHE A 627 -12.35 -32.27 11.37
C PHE A 627 -12.60 -30.91 10.72
N ASN A 628 -13.84 -30.66 10.26
CA ASN A 628 -14.25 -29.40 9.66
C ASN A 628 -14.10 -28.21 10.63
N ALA A 629 -14.41 -28.43 11.91
CA ALA A 629 -14.22 -27.41 12.95
C ALA A 629 -12.73 -27.13 13.24
N ILE A 630 -11.87 -28.18 13.24
CA ILE A 630 -10.44 -28.06 13.56
C ILE A 630 -9.65 -27.43 12.42
N ILE A 631 -9.98 -27.70 11.15
CA ILE A 631 -9.20 -27.22 10.01
C ILE A 631 -9.23 -25.69 9.88
N ILE A 632 -10.33 -25.05 10.27
CA ILE A 632 -10.47 -23.56 10.20
C ILE A 632 -9.38 -22.88 11.05
N PRO A 633 -9.26 -23.13 12.39
CA PRO A 633 -8.23 -22.47 13.20
C PRO A 633 -6.80 -22.84 12.75
N LEU A 634 -6.57 -24.02 12.20
CA LEU A 634 -5.26 -24.40 11.65
C LEU A 634 -4.86 -23.58 10.42
N LEU A 635 -5.83 -23.11 9.64
CA LEU A 635 -5.60 -22.29 8.46
C LEU A 635 -5.58 -20.78 8.74
N ILE A 636 -6.02 -20.31 9.92
CA ILE A 636 -5.97 -18.89 10.30
C ILE A 636 -4.55 -18.29 10.15
N PRO A 637 -3.47 -18.92 10.65
CA PRO A 637 -2.13 -18.38 10.46
C PRO A 637 -1.73 -18.24 8.99
N LEU A 638 -2.16 -19.16 8.14
CA LEU A 638 -1.91 -19.10 6.69
C LEU A 638 -2.71 -17.97 6.03
N ALA A 639 -3.97 -17.78 6.41
CA ALA A 639 -4.81 -16.68 5.93
C ALA A 639 -4.25 -15.31 6.32
N LEU A 640 -3.77 -15.15 7.56
CA LEU A 640 -3.25 -13.89 8.08
C LEU A 640 -1.85 -13.56 7.57
N LYS A 641 -0.94 -14.54 7.50
CA LYS A 641 0.43 -14.35 6.95
C LYS A 641 0.46 -14.26 5.44
N GLY A 642 -0.48 -14.94 4.79
CA GLY A 642 -0.47 -15.19 3.35
C GLY A 642 0.55 -16.23 2.91
N VAL A 643 0.30 -16.79 1.72
CA VAL A 643 1.21 -17.71 1.04
C VAL A 643 2.36 -16.91 0.43
N GLN A 644 3.60 -17.33 0.67
CA GLN A 644 4.77 -16.61 0.16
C GLN A 644 4.79 -16.58 -1.37
N TYR A 645 4.78 -15.39 -1.94
CA TYR A 645 4.94 -15.19 -3.38
C TYR A 645 6.37 -15.57 -3.82
N LYS A 646 6.46 -16.31 -4.94
CA LYS A 646 7.72 -16.60 -5.64
C LYS A 646 7.56 -16.22 -7.11
N PRO A 647 8.44 -15.41 -7.69
CA PRO A 647 8.34 -14.98 -9.11
C PRO A 647 8.84 -16.09 -10.05
N ILE A 648 8.10 -17.20 -10.15
CA ILE A 648 8.43 -18.39 -10.95
C ILE A 648 7.57 -18.52 -12.22
N GLY A 649 6.78 -17.49 -12.55
CA GLY A 649 5.81 -17.51 -13.64
C GLY A 649 4.45 -18.13 -13.25
N ALA A 650 3.38 -17.66 -13.91
CA ALA A 650 1.99 -18.01 -13.54
C ALA A 650 1.70 -19.52 -13.64
N SER A 651 2.16 -20.19 -14.73
CA SER A 651 1.93 -21.62 -14.96
C SER A 651 2.63 -22.52 -13.92
N ALA A 652 3.89 -22.20 -13.57
CA ALA A 652 4.63 -22.95 -12.56
C ALA A 652 4.03 -22.75 -11.17
N LEU A 653 3.56 -21.53 -10.89
CA LEU A 653 2.89 -21.19 -9.64
C LEU A 653 1.55 -21.93 -9.49
N LEU A 654 0.73 -21.95 -10.54
CA LEU A 654 -0.54 -22.68 -10.57
C LEU A 654 -0.31 -24.18 -10.33
N ARG A 655 0.64 -24.79 -11.08
CA ARG A 655 1.00 -26.21 -10.91
C ARG A 655 1.46 -26.51 -9.49
N ARG A 656 2.31 -25.68 -8.91
CA ARG A 656 2.78 -25.84 -7.53
C ARG A 656 1.64 -25.76 -6.53
N ASN A 657 0.73 -24.77 -6.68
CA ASN A 657 -0.40 -24.61 -5.79
C ASN A 657 -1.36 -25.78 -5.90
N LEU A 658 -1.65 -26.26 -7.12
CA LEU A 658 -2.51 -27.42 -7.33
C LEU A 658 -1.90 -28.69 -6.70
N LEU A 659 -0.59 -28.91 -6.85
CA LEU A 659 0.08 -30.07 -6.25
C LEU A 659 0.10 -29.99 -4.71
N ILE A 660 0.48 -28.86 -4.13
CA ILE A 660 0.62 -28.76 -2.67
C ILE A 660 -0.74 -28.68 -1.99
N TYR A 661 -1.61 -27.78 -2.45
CA TYR A 661 -2.87 -27.45 -1.76
C TYR A 661 -4.06 -28.25 -2.30
N GLY A 662 -4.05 -28.62 -3.59
CA GLY A 662 -5.05 -29.53 -4.14
C GLY A 662 -4.88 -30.95 -3.64
N ILE A 663 -3.72 -31.56 -3.84
CA ILE A 663 -3.44 -32.90 -3.33
C ILE A 663 -3.42 -32.92 -1.80
N GLY A 664 -2.79 -31.92 -1.17
CA GLY A 664 -2.81 -31.78 0.28
C GLY A 664 -4.23 -31.61 0.84
N GLY A 665 -5.09 -30.86 0.14
CA GLY A 665 -6.51 -30.69 0.47
C GLY A 665 -7.29 -32.01 0.42
N VAL A 666 -6.89 -32.96 -0.42
CA VAL A 666 -7.47 -34.31 -0.43
C VAL A 666 -6.89 -35.19 0.67
N ILE A 667 -5.57 -35.25 0.81
CA ILE A 667 -4.88 -36.16 1.73
C ILE A 667 -5.15 -35.82 3.20
N VAL A 668 -5.12 -34.53 3.56
CA VAL A 668 -5.26 -34.09 4.95
C VAL A 668 -6.59 -34.52 5.58
N PRO A 669 -7.77 -34.39 4.92
CA PRO A 669 -9.03 -34.92 5.46
C PRO A 669 -9.02 -36.44 5.61
N PHE A 670 -8.46 -37.17 4.63
CA PHE A 670 -8.39 -38.65 4.72
C PHE A 670 -7.66 -39.10 6.00
N ILE A 671 -6.51 -38.47 6.29
CA ILE A 671 -5.74 -38.77 7.49
C ILE A 671 -6.44 -38.24 8.74
N GLY A 672 -6.88 -36.96 8.71
CA GLY A 672 -7.46 -36.31 9.87
C GLY A 672 -8.77 -36.91 10.34
N ILE A 673 -9.70 -37.21 9.41
CA ILE A 673 -10.97 -37.82 9.71
C ILE A 673 -10.73 -39.24 10.26
N LYS A 674 -9.81 -40.02 9.64
CA LYS A 674 -9.48 -41.36 10.13
C LYS A 674 -8.91 -41.36 11.55
N LEU A 675 -7.99 -40.41 11.85
CA LEU A 675 -7.44 -40.29 13.21
C LEU A 675 -8.51 -39.93 14.23
N ILE A 676 -9.43 -39.04 13.89
CA ILE A 676 -10.54 -38.65 14.77
C ILE A 676 -11.50 -39.82 14.95
N ASP A 677 -11.84 -40.58 13.88
CA ASP A 677 -12.67 -41.76 13.95
C ASP A 677 -12.08 -42.83 14.87
N MET A 678 -10.76 -43.03 14.80
CA MET A 678 -10.06 -43.95 15.70
C MET A 678 -10.15 -43.51 17.16
N LEU A 679 -9.99 -42.19 17.42
CA LEU A 679 -10.08 -41.63 18.78
C LEU A 679 -11.51 -41.75 19.33
N ILE A 680 -12.52 -41.31 18.56
CA ILE A 680 -13.93 -41.39 18.98
C ILE A 680 -14.35 -42.82 19.18
N GLY A 681 -13.97 -43.75 18.30
CA GLY A 681 -14.31 -45.14 18.38
C GLY A 681 -13.65 -45.90 19.53
N MET A 682 -12.80 -45.26 20.36
CA MET A 682 -12.34 -45.80 21.66
C MET A 682 -13.32 -45.48 22.79
N PHE A 683 -14.20 -44.50 22.61
CA PHE A 683 -15.13 -43.99 23.62
C PHE A 683 -16.61 -44.30 23.30
N MET A 684 -16.91 -44.58 22.04
CA MET A 684 -18.20 -45.04 21.57
C MET A 684 -18.14 -46.53 21.23
#